data_4ae78a559e520a29f8493a0e34c1ad91
#
_entry.id   4ae78a559e520a29f8493a0e34c1ad91
#
_cell.length_a   1.000
_cell.length_b   1.000
_cell.length_c   1.000
_cell.angle_alpha   90.00
_cell.angle_beta   90.00
_cell.angle_gamma   90.00
#
_symmetry.space_group_name_H-M   'P 1'
#
loop_
_entity.id
_entity.type
_entity.pdbx_description
1 polymer ?
#
loop_
_entity_poly.entity_id
_entity_poly.type
_entity_poly.pdbx_seq_one_letter_code
_entity_poly.pdbx_strand_id
1 'polypeptide(L)'
;MKKKRKKRSSKNHNRVNLKRKRMHKKAKNSTSKKINQKTEQNDSKKIIEKNKINTIHNHINEKETTLENIGIVEKKKEQEKSKIKSKTVVLLLERPTEIQEETQVLEQKRAEREKNKEKSIKEERENIKKTENQNDEKEQPKKEDIKKKNNEWKIVEKDVGHKIRKKQKKEEKLQAKIEKKAKKEEKRKKHKILKGITKFFLILIIVIILLLIAGIWGFAGLLLGWYGNEDIQISKEDLQIKVSNSVIVDQNGTVLADLSGDEKRKIITLEDMADYLPKAYIAIEDERFYEHSGVDFKRTAGAIANTLLNGESSYGGSTITQQLVKNITNDNESTGIEGIKRKIREWQRAYQVERMISKEEILELYLNILFVGANNLHGVELGAEYYFNKSAKDLSLAECAFMAGINHSPNSYNPYSTTVDNSEKIKNRTITVLDKMKELGYISEEEYQNAVAEVQTGLQFSTGKIMGGSIFSYHTDAVISQIIEQVMQEKNMTEQMAKNYVYSSGLTIHSTVDMDIQNRLEEEYKNEKYLIKGRERNSDGTLLNQHSESGMAIVDYKTGNVVAVVGGFGEKTSAGWNRATQMEKQTGSSIKPLADVAPALEEKIITAATVYDDSSTRFGKNYEPKNYNGFKGLINIRSFIRTSQNIPAVKIMAELTPKKSLEYLQKMGITSLDPKTDNVLSLALGGMTSGVSPLEMASAYGTIANDGVYITPTFYTSVTDADGSTVLTPKQETRQVISKQNAYIMKTIVQEPVKSGGTATYCAIPGIDVAAKTGTTDNDYDRWLCGFTPYYAAATWY
;
A
#
# COMPACT_ATOMS: atom_id res chain seq x y z
N MET A 1 69.29 14.12 57.49
CA MET A 1 68.47 14.65 56.44
C MET A 1 68.72 14.05 55.04
N LYS A 2 69.80 13.30 54.74
CA LYS A 2 70.11 12.75 53.43
C LYS A 2 69.31 11.47 53.06
N LYS A 3 68.80 10.67 53.99
CA LYS A 3 68.04 9.45 53.73
C LYS A 3 66.53 9.67 53.35
N LYS A 4 65.92 10.80 53.69
CA LYS A 4 64.54 11.13 53.35
C LYS A 4 64.39 11.68 51.90
N ARG A 5 65.44 12.27 51.29
CA ARG A 5 65.40 12.76 49.90
C ARG A 5 65.52 11.65 48.87
N LYS A 6 66.24 10.53 49.10
CA LYS A 6 66.36 9.40 48.19
C LYS A 6 65.06 8.56 48.08
N LYS A 7 64.24 8.45 49.14
CA LYS A 7 62.93 7.75 49.09
C LYS A 7 61.85 8.56 48.33
N ARG A 8 61.92 9.91 48.29
CA ARG A 8 60.96 10.70 47.50
C ARG A 8 61.24 10.72 46.00
N SER A 9 62.52 10.63 45.56
CA SER A 9 62.94 10.54 44.14
C SER A 9 62.54 9.19 43.52
N SER A 10 62.68 8.04 44.25
CA SER A 10 62.32 6.75 43.74
C SER A 10 60.80 6.53 43.61
N LYS A 11 60.00 7.18 44.48
CA LYS A 11 58.49 7.12 44.36
C LYS A 11 57.95 7.95 43.21
N ASN A 12 58.62 9.07 42.82
CA ASN A 12 58.19 9.84 41.68
C ASN A 12 58.58 9.16 40.34
N HIS A 13 59.69 8.46 40.24
CA HIS A 13 60.12 7.73 39.04
C HIS A 13 59.19 6.55 38.73
N ASN A 14 58.75 5.86 39.77
CA ASN A 14 57.81 4.75 39.62
C ASN A 14 56.38 5.23 39.27
N ARG A 15 55.96 6.44 39.70
CA ARG A 15 54.66 7.02 39.32
C ARG A 15 54.62 7.48 37.83
N VAL A 16 55.72 8.01 37.33
CA VAL A 16 55.85 8.44 35.93
C VAL A 16 55.86 7.23 34.99
N ASN A 17 56.58 6.15 35.35
CA ASN A 17 56.62 4.90 34.56
C ASN A 17 55.30 4.15 34.58
N LEU A 18 54.51 4.19 35.68
CA LEU A 18 53.17 3.62 35.75
C LEU A 18 52.17 4.41 34.90
N LYS A 19 52.28 5.76 34.84
CA LYS A 19 51.48 6.59 33.98
C LYS A 19 51.81 6.36 32.50
N ARG A 20 53.08 6.22 32.09
CA ARG A 20 53.50 5.89 30.72
C ARG A 20 52.99 4.50 30.29
N LYS A 21 53.10 3.49 31.14
CA LYS A 21 52.55 2.12 30.85
C LYS A 21 51.02 2.10 30.74
N ARG A 22 50.29 2.97 31.54
CA ARG A 22 48.83 3.06 31.42
C ARG A 22 48.40 3.84 30.14
N MET A 23 49.15 4.85 29.72
CA MET A 23 48.89 5.54 28.44
C MET A 23 49.20 4.67 27.22
N HIS A 24 50.27 3.88 27.20
CA HIS A 24 50.55 2.91 26.13
C HIS A 24 49.51 1.79 26.06
N LYS A 25 48.98 1.34 27.19
CA LYS A 25 47.92 0.33 27.22
C LYS A 25 46.57 0.88 26.76
N LYS A 26 46.29 2.17 27.04
CA LYS A 26 45.07 2.86 26.49
C LYS A 26 45.20 3.13 24.98
N ALA A 27 46.38 3.51 24.48
CA ALA A 27 46.63 3.70 23.07
C ALA A 27 46.51 2.39 22.24
N LYS A 28 47.08 1.26 22.76
CA LYS A 28 46.95 -0.07 22.12
C LYS A 28 45.49 -0.57 22.12
N ASN A 29 44.72 -0.34 23.18
CA ASN A 29 43.31 -0.73 23.24
C ASN A 29 42.40 0.16 22.37
N SER A 30 42.77 1.44 22.14
CA SER A 30 42.01 2.29 21.22
C SER A 30 42.25 1.97 19.75
N THR A 31 43.46 1.51 19.40
CA THR A 31 43.82 1.11 18.02
C THR A 31 43.20 -0.24 17.65
N SER A 32 43.21 -1.21 18.59
CA SER A 32 42.51 -2.50 18.36
C SER A 32 40.99 -2.36 18.30
N LYS A 33 40.38 -1.45 19.12
CA LYS A 33 38.94 -1.16 19.00
C LYS A 33 38.58 -0.48 17.67
N LYS A 34 39.41 0.41 17.12
CA LYS A 34 39.17 1.05 15.82
C LYS A 34 39.33 0.05 14.65
N ILE A 35 40.20 -0.92 14.75
CA ILE A 35 40.40 -1.98 13.75
C ILE A 35 39.19 -2.93 13.79
N ASN A 36 38.73 -3.36 14.98
CA ASN A 36 37.55 -4.22 15.10
C ASN A 36 36.28 -3.52 14.65
N GLN A 37 36.08 -2.25 14.97
CA GLN A 37 34.91 -1.49 14.49
C GLN A 37 34.88 -1.30 12.96
N LYS A 38 36.06 -1.16 12.29
CA LYS A 38 36.11 -1.13 10.82
C LYS A 38 35.82 -2.49 10.20
N THR A 39 36.20 -3.57 10.85
CA THR A 39 35.92 -4.94 10.39
C THR A 39 34.44 -5.26 10.57
N GLU A 40 33.85 -4.94 11.72
CA GLU A 40 32.42 -5.13 11.99
C GLU A 40 31.53 -4.24 11.09
N GLN A 41 31.94 -2.99 10.79
CA GLN A 41 31.22 -2.15 9.82
C GLN A 41 31.29 -2.67 8.39
N ASN A 42 32.41 -3.30 7.99
CA ASN A 42 32.53 -3.92 6.67
C ASN A 42 31.73 -5.23 6.60
N ASP A 43 31.70 -6.02 7.66
CA ASP A 43 30.91 -7.24 7.71
C ASP A 43 29.41 -6.93 7.77
N SER A 44 28.98 -5.89 8.52
CA SER A 44 27.60 -5.40 8.54
C SER A 44 27.16 -4.85 7.16
N LYS A 45 28.04 -4.15 6.44
CA LYS A 45 27.75 -3.72 5.06
C LYS A 45 27.62 -4.88 4.10
N LYS A 46 28.48 -5.89 4.20
CA LYS A 46 28.40 -7.13 3.40
C LYS A 46 27.12 -7.93 3.69
N ILE A 47 26.68 -7.97 4.96
CA ILE A 47 25.42 -8.63 5.36
C ILE A 47 24.23 -7.86 4.82
N ILE A 48 24.25 -6.52 4.87
CA ILE A 48 23.17 -5.66 4.30
C ILE A 48 23.11 -5.79 2.77
N GLU A 49 24.26 -5.83 2.07
CA GLU A 49 24.31 -6.09 0.63
C GLU A 49 23.82 -7.49 0.29
N LYS A 50 24.24 -8.51 1.05
CA LYS A 50 23.80 -9.89 0.84
C LYS A 50 22.30 -10.06 1.08
N ASN A 51 21.75 -9.37 2.10
CA ASN A 51 20.31 -9.37 2.35
C ASN A 51 19.52 -8.59 1.27
N LYS A 52 20.08 -7.49 0.74
CA LYS A 52 19.49 -6.79 -0.42
C LYS A 52 19.50 -7.66 -1.67
N ILE A 53 20.59 -8.38 -1.93
CA ILE A 53 20.70 -9.33 -3.07
C ILE A 53 19.70 -10.47 -2.89
N ASN A 54 19.56 -11.03 -1.68
CA ASN A 54 18.57 -12.08 -1.40
C ASN A 54 17.13 -11.57 -1.52
N THR A 55 16.85 -10.34 -1.09
CA THR A 55 15.52 -9.71 -1.26
C THR A 55 15.19 -9.47 -2.74
N ILE A 56 16.20 -9.06 -3.53
CA ILE A 56 16.04 -8.90 -4.99
C ILE A 56 15.87 -10.28 -5.66
N HIS A 57 16.63 -11.30 -5.23
CA HIS A 57 16.51 -12.66 -5.76
C HIS A 57 15.13 -13.28 -5.46
N ASN A 58 14.62 -13.09 -4.23
CA ASN A 58 13.27 -13.52 -3.87
C ASN A 58 12.20 -12.79 -4.68
N HIS A 59 12.37 -11.48 -4.91
CA HIS A 59 11.43 -10.70 -5.73
C HIS A 59 11.48 -11.07 -7.23
N ILE A 60 12.65 -11.50 -7.71
CA ILE A 60 12.81 -12.02 -9.08
C ILE A 60 12.13 -13.39 -9.18
N ASN A 61 12.36 -14.29 -8.21
CA ASN A 61 11.73 -15.61 -8.17
C ASN A 61 10.20 -15.53 -8.02
N GLU A 62 9.67 -14.58 -7.23
CA GLU A 62 8.23 -14.31 -7.15
C GLU A 62 7.66 -13.80 -8.49
N LYS A 63 8.41 -12.95 -9.20
CA LYS A 63 8.00 -12.50 -10.55
C LYS A 63 8.12 -13.61 -11.59
N GLU A 64 9.14 -14.46 -11.55
CA GLU A 64 9.27 -15.61 -12.43
C GLU A 64 8.15 -16.63 -12.18
N THR A 65 7.83 -16.93 -10.91
CA THR A 65 6.68 -17.80 -10.56
C THR A 65 5.34 -17.20 -11.00
N THR A 66 5.21 -15.88 -10.95
CA THR A 66 4.01 -15.16 -11.41
C THR A 66 3.93 -15.18 -12.94
N LEU A 67 5.07 -15.03 -13.63
CA LEU A 67 5.13 -15.12 -15.10
C LEU A 67 4.90 -16.55 -15.60
N GLU A 68 5.40 -17.58 -14.90
CA GLU A 68 5.08 -18.98 -15.21
C GLU A 68 3.59 -19.30 -15.00
N ASN A 69 2.98 -18.78 -13.93
CA ASN A 69 1.54 -18.93 -13.69
C ASN A 69 0.68 -18.20 -14.75
N ILE A 70 1.12 -17.02 -15.22
CA ILE A 70 0.49 -16.30 -16.33
C ILE A 70 0.66 -17.09 -17.63
N GLY A 71 1.83 -17.65 -17.90
CA GLY A 71 2.09 -18.51 -19.05
C GLY A 71 1.25 -19.79 -19.07
N ILE A 72 0.97 -20.38 -17.90
CA ILE A 72 0.07 -21.53 -17.76
C ILE A 72 -1.39 -21.14 -18.04
N VAL A 73 -1.80 -19.95 -17.59
CA VAL A 73 -3.15 -19.42 -17.85
C VAL A 73 -3.32 -19.04 -19.32
N GLU A 74 -2.30 -18.48 -19.95
CA GLU A 74 -2.31 -18.19 -21.38
C GLU A 74 -2.30 -19.47 -22.22
N LYS A 75 -1.49 -20.48 -21.88
CA LYS A 75 -1.55 -21.79 -22.54
C LYS A 75 -2.90 -22.48 -22.37
N LYS A 76 -3.55 -22.38 -21.21
CA LYS A 76 -4.94 -22.88 -21.04
C LYS A 76 -5.94 -22.09 -21.87
N LYS A 77 -5.82 -20.76 -21.95
CA LYS A 77 -6.66 -19.93 -22.82
C LYS A 77 -6.41 -20.16 -24.32
N GLU A 78 -5.17 -20.44 -24.71
CA GLU A 78 -4.87 -20.84 -26.10
C GLU A 78 -5.38 -22.24 -26.41
N GLN A 79 -5.33 -23.21 -25.50
CA GLN A 79 -5.94 -24.52 -25.67
C GLN A 79 -7.48 -24.46 -25.75
N GLU A 80 -8.13 -23.60 -24.99
CA GLU A 80 -9.56 -23.33 -25.11
C GLU A 80 -9.90 -22.58 -26.40
N LYS A 81 -9.10 -21.57 -26.80
CA LYS A 81 -9.23 -20.89 -28.07
C LYS A 81 -8.97 -21.84 -29.27
N SER A 82 -8.05 -22.80 -29.13
CA SER A 82 -7.82 -23.83 -30.15
C SER A 82 -9.00 -24.80 -30.22
N LYS A 83 -9.62 -25.19 -29.13
CA LYS A 83 -10.85 -26.01 -29.10
C LYS A 83 -12.08 -25.28 -29.67
N ILE A 84 -12.16 -23.95 -29.50
CA ILE A 84 -13.21 -23.11 -30.08
C ILE A 84 -12.92 -22.90 -31.60
N LYS A 85 -11.64 -22.66 -31.97
CA LYS A 85 -11.24 -22.58 -33.37
C LYS A 85 -11.45 -23.91 -34.15
N SER A 86 -11.21 -25.06 -33.50
CA SER A 86 -11.45 -26.37 -34.16
C SER A 86 -12.94 -26.64 -34.39
N LYS A 87 -13.86 -26.12 -33.57
CA LYS A 87 -15.31 -26.21 -33.82
C LYS A 87 -15.83 -25.20 -34.87
N THR A 88 -15.15 -24.04 -35.03
CA THR A 88 -15.52 -23.01 -36.03
C THR A 88 -14.87 -23.31 -37.39
N VAL A 89 -13.73 -24.01 -37.42
CA VAL A 89 -13.00 -24.39 -38.64
C VAL A 89 -13.65 -25.61 -39.33
N VAL A 90 -14.38 -26.49 -38.62
CA VAL A 90 -15.15 -27.58 -39.20
C VAL A 90 -16.39 -27.10 -39.99
N LEU A 91 -16.80 -25.83 -39.81
CA LEU A 91 -17.94 -25.22 -40.54
C LEU A 91 -17.52 -24.31 -41.70
N LEU A 92 -16.20 -24.17 -42.02
CA LEU A 92 -15.66 -23.31 -43.08
C LEU A 92 -14.70 -24.03 -44.05
N LEU A 93 -14.57 -25.37 -43.96
CA LEU A 93 -13.70 -26.18 -44.83
C LEU A 93 -14.52 -27.06 -45.76
N GLU A 94 -15.45 -26.47 -46.50
CA GLU A 94 -15.96 -27.02 -47.76
C GLU A 94 -15.87 -25.94 -48.83
N ARG A 95 -14.67 -25.76 -49.43
CA ARG A 95 -14.39 -25.23 -50.78
C ARG A 95 -12.94 -25.50 -51.17
N PRO A 96 -12.65 -25.59 -52.50
CA PRO A 96 -11.86 -26.70 -53.03
C PRO A 96 -10.36 -26.37 -53.24
N THR A 97 -9.63 -27.43 -53.40
CA THR A 97 -8.23 -27.76 -53.65
C THR A 97 -7.49 -27.01 -54.78
N GLU A 98 -8.06 -26.03 -55.47
CA GLU A 98 -7.42 -25.37 -56.64
C GLU A 98 -6.45 -24.23 -56.31
N ILE A 99 -6.52 -23.61 -55.13
CA ILE A 99 -5.68 -22.45 -54.80
C ILE A 99 -4.32 -22.87 -54.19
N GLN A 100 -4.20 -24.04 -53.59
CA GLN A 100 -2.92 -24.52 -53.04
C GLN A 100 -1.97 -25.08 -54.12
N GLU A 101 -2.49 -25.64 -55.19
CA GLU A 101 -1.65 -26.10 -56.33
C GLU A 101 -1.09 -24.92 -57.13
N GLU A 102 -1.84 -23.86 -57.38
CA GLU A 102 -1.32 -22.66 -58.07
C GLU A 102 -0.20 -21.93 -57.30
N THR A 103 -0.24 -21.94 -55.97
CA THR A 103 0.78 -21.27 -55.14
C THR A 103 2.09 -22.08 -55.16
N GLN A 104 2.03 -23.40 -55.07
CA GLN A 104 3.22 -24.27 -55.16
C GLN A 104 3.86 -24.25 -56.57
N VAL A 105 3.05 -24.18 -57.64
CA VAL A 105 3.55 -24.04 -59.03
C VAL A 105 4.21 -22.68 -59.25
N LEU A 106 3.74 -21.60 -58.61
CA LEU A 106 4.35 -20.26 -58.68
C LEU A 106 5.66 -20.18 -57.96
N GLU A 107 5.79 -20.85 -56.81
CA GLU A 107 7.05 -20.90 -56.06
C GLU A 107 8.11 -21.76 -56.74
N GLN A 108 7.72 -22.90 -57.33
CA GLN A 108 8.64 -23.71 -58.16
C GLN A 108 9.14 -22.95 -59.40
N LYS A 109 8.28 -22.23 -60.09
CA LYS A 109 8.68 -21.39 -61.25
C LYS A 109 9.55 -20.21 -60.85
N ARG A 110 9.46 -19.74 -59.64
CA ARG A 110 10.34 -18.69 -59.11
C ARG A 110 11.74 -19.21 -58.78
N ALA A 111 11.83 -20.38 -58.13
CA ALA A 111 13.08 -21.06 -57.83
C ALA A 111 13.84 -21.51 -59.09
N GLU A 112 13.15 -21.97 -60.14
CA GLU A 112 13.75 -22.29 -61.47
C GLU A 112 14.28 -21.04 -62.19
N ARG A 113 13.59 -19.91 -62.13
CA ARG A 113 14.07 -18.65 -62.72
C ARG A 113 15.30 -18.08 -61.98
N GLU A 114 15.41 -18.26 -60.70
CA GLU A 114 16.62 -17.84 -59.92
C GLU A 114 17.83 -18.76 -60.27
N LYS A 115 17.62 -20.07 -60.32
CA LYS A 115 18.65 -21.03 -60.73
C LYS A 115 19.16 -20.83 -62.17
N ASN A 116 18.26 -20.49 -63.12
CA ASN A 116 18.65 -20.18 -64.49
C ASN A 116 19.37 -18.83 -64.64
N LYS A 117 19.07 -17.90 -63.75
CA LYS A 117 19.78 -16.59 -63.68
C LYS A 117 21.18 -16.72 -63.09
N GLU A 118 21.37 -17.56 -62.11
CA GLU A 118 22.70 -17.87 -61.56
C GLU A 118 23.57 -18.64 -62.54
N LYS A 119 22.95 -19.55 -63.36
CA LYS A 119 23.67 -20.32 -64.37
C LYS A 119 24.16 -19.41 -65.53
N SER A 120 23.31 -18.48 -66.00
CA SER A 120 23.69 -17.51 -67.04
C SER A 120 24.82 -16.52 -66.60
N ILE A 121 24.79 -16.11 -65.30
CA ILE A 121 25.85 -15.24 -64.72
C ILE A 121 27.18 -16.02 -64.58
N LYS A 122 27.13 -17.32 -64.35
CA LYS A 122 28.34 -18.15 -64.29
C LYS A 122 28.92 -18.45 -65.67
N GLU A 123 28.10 -18.66 -66.71
CA GLU A 123 28.51 -18.82 -68.07
C GLU A 123 29.08 -17.51 -68.65
N GLU A 124 28.54 -16.34 -68.31
CA GLU A 124 29.04 -15.03 -68.71
C GLU A 124 30.40 -14.71 -68.09
N ARG A 125 30.63 -15.13 -66.82
CA ARG A 125 31.94 -14.97 -66.10
C ARG A 125 32.99 -15.97 -66.62
N GLU A 126 32.66 -17.14 -67.10
CA GLU A 126 33.60 -18.07 -67.77
C GLU A 126 33.96 -17.61 -69.16
N ASN A 127 33.05 -16.97 -69.90
CA ASN A 127 33.36 -16.39 -71.24
C ASN A 127 34.23 -15.13 -71.15
N ILE A 128 34.09 -14.32 -70.11
CA ILE A 128 34.98 -13.13 -69.88
C ILE A 128 36.38 -13.59 -69.50
N LYS A 129 36.54 -14.68 -68.75
CA LYS A 129 37.87 -15.24 -68.39
C LYS A 129 38.59 -15.93 -69.61
N LYS A 130 37.85 -16.36 -70.62
CA LYS A 130 38.42 -16.96 -71.82
C LYS A 130 38.81 -15.91 -72.83
N THR A 131 38.33 -14.67 -72.80
CA THR A 131 38.65 -13.59 -73.72
C THR A 131 39.84 -12.75 -73.26
N GLU A 132 40.19 -12.81 -71.98
CA GLU A 132 41.32 -12.08 -71.43
C GLU A 132 42.68 -12.85 -71.57
N ASN A 133 42.69 -14.09 -71.98
CA ASN A 133 43.92 -14.92 -72.12
C ASN A 133 44.40 -15.19 -73.56
N GLN A 134 43.92 -14.40 -74.58
CA GLN A 134 44.37 -14.57 -76.03
C GLN A 134 44.84 -13.29 -76.71
N ASN A 135 45.33 -12.29 -76.04
CA ASN A 135 45.95 -11.13 -76.71
C ASN A 135 47.21 -10.64 -75.97
N ASP A 136 48.22 -11.48 -76.01
CA ASP A 136 49.62 -11.04 -75.99
C ASP A 136 50.36 -11.88 -76.95
N GLU A 137 50.82 -11.27 -78.04
CA GLU A 137 52.04 -11.47 -78.85
C GLU A 137 51.86 -11.00 -80.30
N LYS A 138 52.71 -10.05 -80.66
CA LYS A 138 53.43 -9.83 -81.99
C LYS A 138 52.96 -8.79 -82.96
N GLU A 139 53.85 -7.78 -83.00
CA GLU A 139 54.66 -7.19 -84.09
C GLU A 139 53.94 -6.36 -85.19
N GLN A 140 54.40 -5.06 -85.17
CA GLN A 140 54.46 -4.19 -86.41
C GLN A 140 55.29 -4.76 -87.54
N PRO A 141 55.00 -4.45 -88.83
CA PRO A 141 55.76 -3.37 -89.49
C PRO A 141 55.08 -2.53 -90.64
N LYS A 142 55.68 -1.37 -90.83
CA LYS A 142 55.98 -0.53 -91.98
C LYS A 142 54.95 -0.08 -92.99
N LYS A 143 54.93 1.26 -93.10
CA LYS A 143 54.43 2.10 -94.17
C LYS A 143 55.09 1.77 -95.47
N GLU A 144 54.27 1.69 -96.48
CA GLU A 144 54.42 2.21 -97.87
C GLU A 144 53.43 1.53 -98.79
N ASP A 145 52.84 2.26 -99.86
CA ASP A 145 51.98 1.80 -100.96
C ASP A 145 50.47 1.74 -100.70
N ILE A 146 49.84 2.92 -100.61
CA ILE A 146 48.43 3.15 -101.04
C ILE A 146 48.33 4.57 -101.59
N LYS A 147 48.80 4.78 -102.84
CA LYS A 147 48.50 6.05 -103.62
C LYS A 147 47.96 5.79 -104.96
N LYS A 148 47.17 4.75 -105.18
CA LYS A 148 46.56 4.47 -106.48
C LYS A 148 45.22 3.79 -106.58
N LYS A 149 44.34 3.95 -105.68
CA LYS A 149 42.92 3.49 -105.72
C LYS A 149 41.87 4.44 -105.19
N ASN A 150 42.08 5.74 -105.31
CA ASN A 150 41.16 6.73 -104.61
C ASN A 150 40.22 7.50 -105.54
N ASN A 151 40.01 7.08 -106.84
CA ASN A 151 39.06 7.80 -107.73
C ASN A 151 37.77 7.03 -108.18
N GLU A 152 37.54 5.79 -107.92
CA GLU A 152 36.33 5.11 -108.29
C GLU A 152 35.32 4.93 -107.11
N TRP A 153 35.64 5.15 -105.90
CA TRP A 153 34.71 5.01 -104.70
C TRP A 153 33.90 6.28 -104.37
N LYS A 154 34.17 7.41 -105.04
CA LYS A 154 33.43 8.66 -104.65
C LYS A 154 32.00 8.78 -105.22
N ILE A 155 31.59 7.99 -106.20
CA ILE A 155 30.25 8.05 -106.85
C ILE A 155 29.25 7.07 -106.24
N VAL A 156 29.67 5.95 -105.60
CA VAL A 156 28.83 4.99 -104.92
C VAL A 156 28.47 5.39 -103.49
N GLU A 157 29.39 6.17 -102.85
CA GLU A 157 29.12 6.59 -101.40
C GLU A 157 28.06 7.66 -101.31
N LYS A 158 27.75 8.46 -102.34
CA LYS A 158 26.73 9.53 -102.20
C LYS A 158 25.30 8.97 -102.26
N ASP A 159 25.06 7.87 -102.94
CA ASP A 159 23.72 7.25 -103.07
C ASP A 159 23.36 6.26 -101.92
N VAL A 160 24.38 5.62 -101.33
CA VAL A 160 24.23 4.69 -100.22
C VAL A 160 24.06 5.52 -98.91
N GLY A 161 24.85 6.65 -98.82
CA GLY A 161 24.74 7.58 -97.68
C GLY A 161 23.38 8.24 -97.53
N HIS A 162 22.69 8.47 -98.67
CA HIS A 162 21.34 9.07 -98.67
C HIS A 162 20.27 8.06 -98.25
N LYS A 163 20.40 6.83 -98.59
CA LYS A 163 19.49 5.74 -98.11
C LYS A 163 19.68 5.34 -96.68
N ILE A 164 20.95 5.38 -96.23
CA ILE A 164 21.26 5.11 -94.77
C ILE A 164 20.78 6.24 -93.93
N ARG A 165 20.99 7.52 -94.28
CA ARG A 165 20.44 8.67 -93.58
C ARG A 165 18.91 8.71 -93.46
N LYS A 166 18.20 8.25 -94.54
CA LYS A 166 16.76 8.14 -94.57
C LYS A 166 16.23 6.94 -93.69
N LYS A 167 17.03 5.89 -93.61
CA LYS A 167 16.68 4.73 -92.74
C LYS A 167 16.94 5.07 -91.26
N GLN A 168 18.06 5.71 -91.00
CA GLN A 168 18.40 6.24 -89.60
C GLN A 168 17.36 7.25 -89.10
N LYS A 169 16.96 8.24 -89.93
CA LYS A 169 15.88 9.16 -89.57
C LYS A 169 14.52 8.51 -89.32
N LYS A 170 14.24 7.39 -90.00
CA LYS A 170 13.03 6.61 -89.78
C LYS A 170 13.08 5.78 -88.49
N GLU A 171 14.26 5.23 -88.17
CA GLU A 171 14.51 4.51 -86.90
C GLU A 171 14.51 5.46 -85.72
N GLU A 172 15.17 6.65 -85.84
CA GLU A 172 15.11 7.67 -84.76
C GLU A 172 13.68 8.15 -84.49
N LYS A 173 12.85 8.34 -85.59
CA LYS A 173 11.45 8.70 -85.39
C LYS A 173 10.63 7.56 -84.81
N LEU A 174 10.98 6.31 -85.04
CA LEU A 174 10.31 5.14 -84.49
C LEU A 174 10.71 4.97 -83.01
N GLN A 175 12.01 5.11 -82.71
CA GLN A 175 12.52 5.12 -81.31
C GLN A 175 11.90 6.24 -80.49
N ALA A 176 11.86 7.48 -81.04
CA ALA A 176 11.21 8.60 -80.36
C ALA A 176 9.71 8.37 -80.11
N LYS A 177 8.98 7.65 -81.01
CA LYS A 177 7.61 7.23 -80.80
C LYS A 177 7.47 6.16 -79.75
N ILE A 178 8.37 5.19 -79.67
CA ILE A 178 8.40 4.13 -78.65
C ILE A 178 8.72 4.73 -77.30
N GLU A 179 9.70 5.62 -77.21
CA GLU A 179 10.07 6.32 -75.97
C GLU A 179 8.93 7.21 -75.44
N LYS A 180 8.22 7.96 -76.32
CA LYS A 180 7.01 8.70 -75.94
C LYS A 180 5.87 7.79 -75.49
N LYS A 181 5.69 6.60 -76.06
CA LYS A 181 4.70 5.61 -75.58
C LYS A 181 5.09 5.05 -74.24
N ALA A 182 6.36 4.65 -74.05
CA ALA A 182 6.88 4.16 -72.78
C ALA A 182 6.75 5.20 -71.65
N LYS A 183 7.13 6.45 -71.86
CA LYS A 183 6.96 7.56 -70.93
C LYS A 183 5.48 7.81 -70.56
N LYS A 184 4.55 7.62 -71.51
CA LYS A 184 3.11 7.79 -71.29
C LYS A 184 2.54 6.59 -70.51
N GLU A 185 3.05 5.40 -70.70
CA GLU A 185 2.64 4.20 -69.91
C GLU A 185 3.20 4.26 -68.47
N GLU A 186 4.44 4.70 -68.30
CA GLU A 186 5.05 4.88 -67.02
C GLU A 186 4.29 5.94 -66.18
N LYS A 187 3.94 7.09 -66.76
CA LYS A 187 3.08 8.09 -66.13
C LYS A 187 1.71 7.54 -65.74
N ARG A 188 1.11 6.67 -66.57
CA ARG A 188 -0.18 6.00 -66.25
C ARG A 188 -0.04 4.97 -65.14
N LYS A 189 1.06 4.21 -65.09
CA LYS A 189 1.36 3.28 -63.97
C LYS A 189 1.61 4.05 -62.65
N LYS A 190 2.41 5.12 -62.66
CA LYS A 190 2.64 5.99 -61.52
C LYS A 190 1.33 6.61 -61.03
N HIS A 191 0.45 7.07 -61.89
CA HIS A 191 -0.86 7.63 -61.52
C HIS A 191 -1.85 6.59 -60.96
N LYS A 192 -1.82 5.33 -61.47
CA LYS A 192 -2.61 4.23 -60.87
C LYS A 192 -2.10 3.82 -59.51
N ILE A 193 -0.78 3.78 -59.30
CA ILE A 193 -0.13 3.48 -58.03
C ILE A 193 -0.46 4.59 -57.03
N LEU A 194 -0.34 5.87 -57.42
CA LEU A 194 -0.66 7.00 -56.52
C LEU A 194 -2.14 7.00 -56.12
N LYS A 195 -3.08 6.69 -57.06
CA LYS A 195 -4.50 6.52 -56.76
C LYS A 195 -4.76 5.30 -55.83
N GLY A 196 -3.97 4.25 -55.94
CA GLY A 196 -4.05 3.08 -55.06
C GLY A 196 -3.58 3.45 -53.63
N ILE A 197 -2.48 4.18 -53.53
CA ILE A 197 -1.93 4.65 -52.24
C ILE A 197 -2.91 5.61 -51.54
N THR A 198 -3.46 6.59 -52.28
CA THR A 198 -4.46 7.53 -51.67
C THR A 198 -5.73 6.80 -51.22
N LYS A 199 -6.22 5.81 -51.96
CA LYS A 199 -7.35 4.97 -51.52
C LYS A 199 -7.02 4.15 -50.27
N PHE A 200 -5.81 3.59 -50.22
CA PHE A 200 -5.34 2.86 -49.02
C PHE A 200 -5.30 3.73 -47.77
N PHE A 201 -4.73 4.92 -47.89
CA PHE A 201 -4.72 5.86 -46.75
C PHE A 201 -6.12 6.35 -46.37
N LEU A 202 -7.00 6.56 -47.31
CA LEU A 202 -8.39 6.92 -47.01
C LEU A 202 -9.14 5.78 -46.29
N ILE A 203 -8.95 4.53 -46.72
CA ILE A 203 -9.52 3.37 -46.03
C ILE A 203 -8.92 3.21 -44.64
N LEU A 204 -7.60 3.43 -44.47
CA LEU A 204 -6.93 3.38 -43.16
C LEU A 204 -7.49 4.42 -42.21
N ILE A 205 -7.69 5.65 -42.69
CA ILE A 205 -8.32 6.73 -41.88
C ILE A 205 -9.75 6.36 -41.48
N ILE A 206 -10.54 5.80 -42.39
CA ILE A 206 -11.90 5.36 -42.08
C ILE A 206 -11.88 4.21 -41.04
N VAL A 207 -10.96 3.28 -41.16
CA VAL A 207 -10.81 2.19 -40.16
C VAL A 207 -10.42 2.75 -38.80
N ILE A 208 -9.51 3.71 -38.74
CA ILE A 208 -9.11 4.38 -37.48
C ILE A 208 -10.32 5.11 -36.86
N ILE A 209 -11.10 5.83 -37.67
CA ILE A 209 -12.31 6.53 -37.20
C ILE A 209 -13.35 5.50 -36.68
N LEU A 210 -13.56 4.38 -37.38
CA LEU A 210 -14.48 3.33 -36.92
C LEU A 210 -14.00 2.67 -35.63
N LEU A 211 -12.68 2.45 -35.46
CA LEU A 211 -12.10 1.94 -34.22
C LEU A 211 -12.25 2.94 -33.06
N LEU A 212 -12.10 4.24 -33.32
CA LEU A 212 -12.36 5.29 -32.34
C LEU A 212 -13.83 5.34 -31.92
N ILE A 213 -14.76 5.27 -32.90
CA ILE A 213 -16.19 5.19 -32.64
C ILE A 213 -16.55 3.93 -31.85
N ALA A 214 -16.02 2.76 -32.24
CA ALA A 214 -16.21 1.51 -31.50
C ALA A 214 -15.62 1.58 -30.07
N GLY A 215 -14.49 2.25 -29.88
CA GLY A 215 -13.89 2.53 -28.58
C GLY A 215 -14.79 3.42 -27.71
N ILE A 216 -15.35 4.48 -28.28
CA ILE A 216 -16.29 5.38 -27.60
C ILE A 216 -17.58 4.63 -27.20
N TRP A 217 -18.15 3.83 -28.10
CA TRP A 217 -19.35 3.03 -27.79
C TRP A 217 -19.06 1.88 -26.81
N GLY A 218 -17.89 1.25 -26.89
CA GLY A 218 -17.44 0.25 -25.92
C GLY A 218 -17.27 0.87 -24.52
N PHE A 219 -16.69 2.06 -24.45
CA PHE A 219 -16.54 2.82 -23.21
C PHE A 219 -17.90 3.31 -22.67
N ALA A 220 -18.79 3.81 -23.53
CA ALA A 220 -20.15 4.17 -23.14
C ALA A 220 -20.97 2.96 -22.65
N GLY A 221 -20.81 1.81 -23.28
CA GLY A 221 -21.43 0.54 -22.85
C GLY A 221 -20.91 0.02 -21.51
N LEU A 222 -19.61 0.18 -21.24
CA LEU A 222 -19.00 -0.06 -19.92
C LEU A 222 -19.55 0.90 -18.87
N LEU A 223 -19.71 2.17 -19.21
CA LEU A 223 -20.30 3.17 -18.30
C LEU A 223 -21.76 2.84 -17.97
N LEU A 224 -22.56 2.48 -18.96
CA LEU A 224 -23.98 2.12 -18.79
C LEU A 224 -24.17 0.79 -18.06
N GLY A 225 -23.34 -0.21 -18.32
CA GLY A 225 -23.34 -1.49 -17.60
C GLY A 225 -22.95 -1.36 -16.13
N TRP A 226 -22.22 -0.33 -15.81
CA TRP A 226 -21.78 0.01 -14.46
C TRP A 226 -22.80 0.83 -13.67
N TYR A 227 -23.55 1.70 -14.37
CA TYR A 227 -24.58 2.53 -13.78
C TYR A 227 -25.70 1.73 -13.10
N GLY A 228 -25.85 0.45 -13.41
CA GLY A 228 -26.89 -0.42 -12.85
C GLY A 228 -26.48 -1.26 -11.63
N ASN A 229 -25.20 -1.28 -11.21
CA ASN A 229 -24.70 -2.27 -10.24
C ASN A 229 -23.97 -1.71 -9.00
N GLU A 230 -23.73 -0.42 -8.89
CA GLU A 230 -23.11 0.17 -7.69
C GLU A 230 -23.96 1.35 -7.19
N ASP A 231 -24.08 1.47 -5.87
CA ASP A 231 -24.70 2.61 -5.21
C ASP A 231 -23.78 3.83 -5.31
N ILE A 232 -23.86 4.50 -6.46
CA ILE A 232 -23.02 5.67 -6.81
C ILE A 232 -23.70 6.97 -6.32
N GLN A 233 -24.87 6.86 -5.69
CA GLN A 233 -25.64 8.02 -5.30
C GLN A 233 -24.97 8.73 -4.12
N ILE A 234 -24.95 10.05 -4.22
CA ILE A 234 -24.65 10.94 -3.11
C ILE A 234 -25.98 11.66 -2.74
N SER A 235 -26.29 11.69 -1.47
CA SER A 235 -27.52 12.34 -0.99
C SER A 235 -27.24 13.79 -0.53
N LYS A 236 -28.29 14.59 -0.32
CA LYS A 236 -28.12 15.90 0.32
C LYS A 236 -27.65 15.81 1.74
N GLU A 237 -28.01 14.73 2.43
CA GLU A 237 -27.60 14.43 3.80
C GLU A 237 -26.09 14.19 3.89
N ASP A 238 -25.47 13.58 2.87
CA ASP A 238 -24.02 13.38 2.77
C ASP A 238 -23.26 14.71 2.57
N LEU A 239 -23.92 15.73 2.04
CA LEU A 239 -23.36 17.07 1.84
C LEU A 239 -23.57 17.99 3.04
N GLN A 240 -24.45 17.63 3.98
CA GLN A 240 -24.64 18.40 5.20
C GLN A 240 -23.50 18.12 6.18
N ILE A 241 -22.62 19.10 6.37
CA ILE A 241 -21.69 19.09 7.50
C ILE A 241 -22.50 19.36 8.77
N LYS A 242 -23.12 18.34 9.33
CA LYS A 242 -23.80 18.46 10.63
C LYS A 242 -22.72 18.63 11.71
N VAL A 243 -22.61 19.81 12.25
CA VAL A 243 -21.75 20.11 13.42
C VAL A 243 -22.58 19.91 14.67
N SER A 244 -22.90 18.68 14.98
CA SER A 244 -23.40 18.32 16.29
C SER A 244 -22.39 17.35 16.90
N ASN A 245 -21.72 17.76 17.96
CA ASN A 245 -20.68 16.97 18.60
C ASN A 245 -21.27 15.68 19.17
N SER A 246 -20.65 14.57 18.82
CA SER A 246 -20.96 13.31 19.47
C SER A 246 -20.23 13.19 20.81
N VAL A 247 -20.80 12.46 21.73
CA VAL A 247 -20.22 12.23 23.06
C VAL A 247 -20.14 10.75 23.38
N ILE A 248 -19.11 10.36 24.11
CA ILE A 248 -19.01 9.02 24.70
C ILE A 248 -19.30 9.16 26.19
N VAL A 249 -20.20 8.31 26.68
CA VAL A 249 -20.61 8.28 28.09
C VAL A 249 -20.32 6.92 28.71
N ASP A 250 -20.07 6.88 30.01
CA ASP A 250 -19.97 5.65 30.82
C ASP A 250 -21.35 5.03 31.08
N GLN A 251 -21.36 3.94 31.83
CA GLN A 251 -22.59 3.23 32.21
C GLN A 251 -23.56 4.09 33.07
N ASN A 252 -23.07 5.18 33.69
CA ASN A 252 -23.82 6.10 34.53
C ASN A 252 -24.27 7.35 33.77
N GLY A 253 -23.91 7.48 32.50
CA GLY A 253 -24.18 8.66 31.67
C GLY A 253 -23.17 9.79 31.86
N THR A 254 -22.04 9.54 32.56
CA THR A 254 -20.97 10.51 32.72
C THR A 254 -20.21 10.65 31.41
N VAL A 255 -20.00 11.89 30.94
CA VAL A 255 -19.26 12.13 29.71
C VAL A 255 -17.79 11.78 29.90
N LEU A 256 -17.31 10.82 29.10
CA LEU A 256 -15.91 10.38 29.04
C LEU A 256 -15.12 11.13 27.99
N ALA A 257 -15.77 11.44 26.89
CA ALA A 257 -15.16 12.12 25.75
C ALA A 257 -16.22 12.94 25.02
N ASP A 258 -15.87 14.18 24.71
CA ASP A 258 -16.53 14.99 23.70
C ASP A 258 -15.72 14.85 22.41
N LEU A 259 -16.33 14.29 21.36
CA LEU A 259 -15.64 13.99 20.11
C LEU A 259 -15.44 15.23 19.23
N SER A 260 -15.85 16.42 19.68
CA SER A 260 -15.62 17.68 18.97
C SER A 260 -14.13 18.00 18.74
N GLY A 261 -13.21 17.28 19.40
CA GLY A 261 -11.81 17.66 19.51
C GLY A 261 -10.82 17.00 18.53
N ASP A 262 -11.15 15.90 17.86
CA ASP A 262 -10.16 15.14 17.07
C ASP A 262 -10.21 15.41 15.57
N GLU A 263 -11.35 15.81 15.01
CA GLU A 263 -11.42 16.47 13.70
C GLU A 263 -11.71 17.95 13.94
N LYS A 264 -10.66 18.74 14.03
CA LYS A 264 -10.78 20.17 14.16
C LYS A 264 -11.35 20.73 12.87
N ARG A 265 -12.65 21.01 12.88
CA ARG A 265 -13.34 21.78 11.87
C ARG A 265 -14.01 22.97 12.52
N LYS A 266 -13.74 24.11 12.00
CA LYS A 266 -14.47 25.32 12.32
C LYS A 266 -15.12 25.79 11.03
N ILE A 267 -16.42 25.53 10.94
CA ILE A 267 -17.19 25.84 9.73
C ILE A 267 -17.50 27.31 9.72
N ILE A 268 -17.21 27.97 8.65
CA ILE A 268 -17.47 29.37 8.39
C ILE A 268 -18.15 29.52 7.02
N THR A 269 -18.96 30.58 6.87
CA THR A 269 -19.55 30.92 5.58
C THR A 269 -18.54 31.60 4.66
N LEU A 270 -18.84 31.69 3.36
CA LEU A 270 -18.00 32.45 2.44
C LEU A 270 -17.86 33.93 2.85
N GLU A 271 -18.91 34.50 3.48
CA GLU A 271 -18.90 35.90 4.01
C GLU A 271 -17.92 36.10 5.17
N ASP A 272 -17.60 35.01 5.89
CA ASP A 272 -16.62 34.98 6.97
C ASP A 272 -15.20 34.66 6.53
N MET A 273 -14.94 34.64 5.22
CA MET A 273 -13.62 34.48 4.61
C MET A 273 -13.14 35.81 4.02
N ALA A 274 -11.83 36.00 3.92
CA ALA A 274 -11.24 37.10 3.16
C ALA A 274 -11.66 36.98 1.67
N ASP A 275 -12.02 38.08 1.03
CA ASP A 275 -12.52 38.10 -0.36
C ASP A 275 -11.59 37.43 -1.38
N TYR A 276 -10.29 37.46 -1.13
CA TYR A 276 -9.30 36.83 -2.00
C TYR A 276 -9.15 35.33 -1.76
N LEU A 277 -9.60 34.79 -0.64
CA LEU A 277 -9.35 33.39 -0.27
C LEU A 277 -10.08 32.43 -1.21
N PRO A 278 -11.39 32.49 -1.43
CA PRO A 278 -12.08 31.66 -2.42
C PRO A 278 -11.50 31.84 -3.83
N LYS A 279 -11.18 33.09 -4.22
CA LYS A 279 -10.61 33.41 -5.55
C LYS A 279 -9.24 32.76 -5.76
N ALA A 280 -8.38 32.71 -4.72
CA ALA A 280 -7.08 32.07 -4.77
C ALA A 280 -7.20 30.55 -5.02
N TYR A 281 -8.15 29.88 -4.35
CA TYR A 281 -8.41 28.47 -4.58
C TYR A 281 -8.97 28.19 -5.99
N ILE A 282 -9.93 29.00 -6.46
CA ILE A 282 -10.45 28.90 -7.83
C ILE A 282 -9.31 29.09 -8.84
N ALA A 283 -8.48 30.12 -8.66
CA ALA A 283 -7.40 30.44 -9.60
C ALA A 283 -6.42 29.28 -9.78
N ILE A 284 -6.06 28.59 -8.71
CA ILE A 284 -5.02 27.54 -8.79
C ILE A 284 -5.57 26.14 -9.01
N GLU A 285 -6.75 25.85 -8.45
CA GLU A 285 -7.33 24.50 -8.49
C GLU A 285 -8.30 24.34 -9.67
N ASP A 286 -9.09 25.36 -9.99
CA ASP A 286 -10.16 25.24 -10.99
C ASP A 286 -10.55 26.58 -11.61
N GLU A 287 -9.69 27.14 -12.47
CA GLU A 287 -9.84 28.47 -13.08
C GLU A 287 -11.19 28.70 -13.82
N ARG A 288 -11.87 27.60 -14.20
CA ARG A 288 -13.18 27.63 -14.88
C ARG A 288 -14.32 27.06 -14.04
N PHE A 289 -14.17 27.12 -12.72
CA PHE A 289 -15.13 26.58 -11.77
C PHE A 289 -16.58 26.92 -12.06
N TYR A 290 -16.86 28.16 -12.44
CA TYR A 290 -18.21 28.63 -12.76
C TYR A 290 -18.71 28.28 -14.18
N GLU A 291 -17.85 27.69 -15.04
CA GLU A 291 -18.16 27.40 -16.44
C GLU A 291 -18.62 25.97 -16.71
N HIS A 292 -18.32 25.04 -15.80
CA HIS A 292 -18.62 23.62 -16.00
C HIS A 292 -19.60 23.08 -14.94
N SER A 293 -20.19 21.90 -15.22
CA SER A 293 -21.13 21.21 -14.32
C SER A 293 -20.45 20.00 -13.66
N GLY A 294 -19.51 20.24 -12.78
CA GLY A 294 -18.79 19.23 -11.96
C GLY A 294 -17.53 18.66 -12.59
N VAL A 295 -17.44 18.56 -13.92
CA VAL A 295 -16.26 18.03 -14.65
C VAL A 295 -15.85 18.99 -15.76
N ASP A 296 -14.61 19.42 -15.75
CA ASP A 296 -14.02 20.17 -16.84
C ASP A 296 -13.37 19.23 -17.87
N PHE A 297 -14.12 18.82 -18.86
CA PHE A 297 -13.65 17.94 -19.93
C PHE A 297 -12.52 18.52 -20.77
N LYS A 298 -12.48 19.85 -20.96
CA LYS A 298 -11.42 20.52 -21.73
C LYS A 298 -10.09 20.45 -20.98
N ARG A 299 -10.10 20.74 -19.67
CA ARG A 299 -8.92 20.62 -18.80
C ARG A 299 -8.48 19.17 -18.66
N THR A 300 -9.41 18.25 -18.46
CA THR A 300 -9.13 16.80 -18.34
C THR A 300 -8.48 16.25 -19.62
N ALA A 301 -9.02 16.62 -20.81
CA ALA A 301 -8.44 16.22 -22.08
C ALA A 301 -7.03 16.81 -22.30
N GLY A 302 -6.83 18.06 -21.90
CA GLY A 302 -5.51 18.74 -21.94
C GLY A 302 -4.48 18.04 -21.03
N ALA A 303 -4.87 17.66 -19.82
CA ALA A 303 -4.02 16.95 -18.87
C ALA A 303 -3.63 15.54 -19.38
N ILE A 304 -4.59 14.81 -19.97
CA ILE A 304 -4.32 13.50 -20.60
C ILE A 304 -3.37 13.65 -21.80
N ALA A 305 -3.61 14.62 -22.68
CA ALA A 305 -2.76 14.88 -23.83
C ALA A 305 -1.34 15.26 -23.41
N ASN A 306 -1.18 16.10 -22.38
CA ASN A 306 0.12 16.49 -21.87
C ASN A 306 0.89 15.32 -21.22
N THR A 307 0.20 14.47 -20.47
CA THR A 307 0.79 13.25 -19.89
C THR A 307 1.27 12.28 -20.99
N LEU A 308 0.49 12.12 -22.08
CA LEU A 308 0.85 11.25 -23.20
C LEU A 308 2.02 11.80 -24.04
N LEU A 309 2.13 13.14 -24.18
CA LEU A 309 3.14 13.77 -25.02
C LEU A 309 4.45 14.05 -24.28
N ASN A 310 4.39 14.44 -23.01
CA ASN A 310 5.52 14.94 -22.24
C ASN A 310 5.95 14.03 -21.08
N GLY A 311 5.19 12.97 -20.77
CA GLY A 311 5.51 12.01 -19.72
C GLY A 311 5.33 12.50 -18.27
N GLU A 312 4.99 13.77 -18.07
CA GLU A 312 4.73 14.37 -16.76
C GLU A 312 3.39 15.11 -16.74
N SER A 313 2.57 14.86 -15.72
CA SER A 313 1.35 15.64 -15.49
C SER A 313 1.68 16.89 -14.69
N SER A 314 2.00 17.98 -15.35
CA SER A 314 2.27 19.28 -14.70
C SER A 314 1.01 20.02 -14.23
N TYR A 315 -0.18 19.56 -14.61
CA TYR A 315 -1.47 20.19 -14.24
C TYR A 315 -2.44 19.15 -13.67
N GLY A 316 -2.99 19.43 -12.49
CA GLY A 316 -4.12 18.67 -11.94
C GLY A 316 -5.35 18.79 -12.84
N GLY A 317 -5.91 17.67 -13.27
CA GLY A 317 -7.08 17.62 -14.14
C GLY A 317 -8.41 17.56 -13.40
N SER A 318 -8.43 17.60 -12.07
CA SER A 318 -9.66 17.52 -11.24
C SER A 318 -10.21 18.90 -10.93
N THR A 319 -11.55 19.02 -10.90
CA THR A 319 -12.26 20.25 -10.52
C THR A 319 -12.41 20.33 -8.99
N ILE A 320 -12.79 21.51 -8.47
CA ILE A 320 -13.14 21.71 -7.05
C ILE A 320 -14.28 20.76 -6.65
N THR A 321 -15.30 20.60 -7.47
CA THR A 321 -16.43 19.68 -7.20
C THR A 321 -15.97 18.24 -7.13
N GLN A 322 -15.04 17.81 -7.99
CA GLN A 322 -14.44 16.48 -7.94
C GLN A 322 -13.61 16.27 -6.67
N GLN A 323 -12.85 17.28 -6.25
CA GLN A 323 -12.08 17.24 -5.01
C GLN A 323 -13.01 17.23 -3.79
N LEU A 324 -14.11 17.99 -3.79
CA LEU A 324 -15.13 17.93 -2.76
C LEU A 324 -15.68 16.52 -2.61
N VAL A 325 -16.13 15.92 -3.70
CA VAL A 325 -16.65 14.54 -3.72
C VAL A 325 -15.61 13.56 -3.22
N LYS A 326 -14.36 13.66 -3.69
CA LYS A 326 -13.27 12.82 -3.23
C LYS A 326 -13.04 12.96 -1.72
N ASN A 327 -13.06 14.17 -1.17
CA ASN A 327 -12.84 14.44 0.25
C ASN A 327 -14.01 13.92 1.11
N ILE A 328 -15.25 14.00 0.62
CA ILE A 328 -16.42 13.45 1.31
C ILE A 328 -16.42 11.93 1.29
N THR A 329 -16.12 11.31 0.12
CA THR A 329 -16.24 9.87 -0.05
C THR A 329 -14.95 9.12 0.30
N ASN A 330 -13.82 9.81 0.43
CA ASN A 330 -12.45 9.27 0.64
C ASN A 330 -12.11 8.06 -0.25
N ASP A 331 -12.64 8.03 -1.48
CA ASP A 331 -12.38 7.00 -2.47
C ASP A 331 -10.97 7.21 -3.02
N ASN A 332 -9.98 6.60 -2.37
CA ASN A 332 -8.53 6.83 -2.61
C ASN A 332 -7.85 5.75 -3.47
N GLU A 333 -8.59 4.82 -4.07
CA GLU A 333 -7.99 3.84 -4.96
C GLU A 333 -7.29 4.51 -6.14
N SER A 334 -5.97 4.30 -6.29
CA SER A 334 -5.15 5.08 -7.21
C SER A 334 -4.55 4.28 -8.36
N THR A 335 -4.69 2.94 -8.39
CA THR A 335 -3.95 2.08 -9.32
C THR A 335 -4.84 1.20 -10.19
N GLY A 336 -4.39 0.96 -11.43
CA GLY A 336 -5.00 0.00 -12.35
C GLY A 336 -6.43 0.32 -12.78
N ILE A 337 -7.22 -0.71 -13.01
CA ILE A 337 -8.62 -0.61 -13.46
C ILE A 337 -9.49 0.02 -12.38
N GLU A 338 -9.25 -0.26 -11.10
CA GLU A 338 -10.01 0.30 -9.97
C GLU A 338 -9.80 1.82 -9.84
N GLY A 339 -8.59 2.32 -10.12
CA GLY A 339 -8.35 3.76 -10.19
C GLY A 339 -9.16 4.47 -11.32
N ILE A 340 -9.35 3.81 -12.46
CA ILE A 340 -10.22 4.31 -13.53
C ILE A 340 -11.68 4.31 -13.07
N LYS A 341 -12.11 3.26 -12.41
CA LYS A 341 -13.44 3.11 -11.86
C LYS A 341 -13.74 4.21 -10.84
N ARG A 342 -12.84 4.41 -9.90
CA ARG A 342 -12.93 5.51 -8.95
C ARG A 342 -13.12 6.86 -9.65
N LYS A 343 -12.32 7.15 -10.68
CA LYS A 343 -12.42 8.45 -11.38
C LYS A 343 -13.77 8.63 -12.07
N ILE A 344 -14.37 7.54 -12.55
CA ILE A 344 -15.70 7.60 -13.15
C ILE A 344 -16.78 7.82 -12.09
N ARG A 345 -16.71 7.14 -10.92
CA ARG A 345 -17.60 7.40 -9.79
C ARG A 345 -17.51 8.85 -9.33
N GLU A 346 -16.28 9.38 -9.24
CA GLU A 346 -16.02 10.78 -8.90
C GLU A 346 -16.70 11.75 -9.89
N TRP A 347 -16.61 11.50 -11.20
CA TRP A 347 -17.28 12.32 -12.21
C TRP A 347 -18.80 12.31 -12.08
N GLN A 348 -19.38 11.14 -11.87
CA GLN A 348 -20.83 10.97 -11.71
C GLN A 348 -21.34 11.67 -10.46
N ARG A 349 -20.67 11.49 -9.32
CA ARG A 349 -21.02 12.16 -8.07
C ARG A 349 -20.84 13.68 -8.18
N ALA A 350 -19.77 14.16 -8.80
CA ALA A 350 -19.56 15.59 -9.04
C ALA A 350 -20.69 16.20 -9.87
N TYR A 351 -21.16 15.50 -10.91
CA TYR A 351 -22.33 15.95 -11.69
C TYR A 351 -23.62 15.95 -10.88
N GLN A 352 -23.81 14.97 -9.98
CA GLN A 352 -24.99 14.94 -9.08
C GLN A 352 -24.95 16.11 -8.10
N VAL A 353 -23.81 16.38 -7.46
CA VAL A 353 -23.64 17.50 -6.52
C VAL A 353 -23.99 18.84 -7.16
N GLU A 354 -23.49 19.12 -8.36
CA GLU A 354 -23.79 20.37 -9.11
C GLU A 354 -25.29 20.58 -9.46
N ARG A 355 -26.07 19.50 -9.40
CA ARG A 355 -27.51 19.56 -9.60
C ARG A 355 -28.28 19.71 -8.29
N MET A 356 -27.66 19.46 -7.16
CA MET A 356 -28.32 19.50 -5.85
C MET A 356 -28.07 20.79 -5.10
N ILE A 357 -26.88 21.38 -5.26
CA ILE A 357 -26.46 22.59 -4.55
C ILE A 357 -25.78 23.59 -5.51
N SER A 358 -25.73 24.87 -5.13
CA SER A 358 -25.13 25.96 -5.90
C SER A 358 -23.60 25.90 -5.96
N LYS A 359 -22.99 26.65 -6.84
CA LYS A 359 -21.53 26.80 -6.94
C LYS A 359 -20.94 27.39 -5.65
N GLU A 360 -21.65 28.34 -5.07
CA GLU A 360 -21.26 28.98 -3.81
C GLU A 360 -21.29 27.96 -2.67
N GLU A 361 -22.35 27.16 -2.56
CA GLU A 361 -22.44 26.09 -1.57
C GLU A 361 -21.33 25.00 -1.76
N ILE A 362 -21.04 24.64 -3.02
CA ILE A 362 -19.93 23.71 -3.33
C ILE A 362 -18.59 24.26 -2.85
N LEU A 363 -18.31 25.53 -3.14
CA LEU A 363 -17.08 26.21 -2.77
C LEU A 363 -16.95 26.35 -1.25
N GLU A 364 -18.03 26.73 -0.57
CA GLU A 364 -18.09 26.83 0.89
C GLU A 364 -17.81 25.48 1.54
N LEU A 365 -18.51 24.42 1.11
CA LEU A 365 -18.27 23.06 1.59
C LEU A 365 -16.82 22.63 1.34
N TYR A 366 -16.29 22.85 0.16
CA TYR A 366 -14.92 22.48 -0.20
C TYR A 366 -13.90 23.16 0.73
N LEU A 367 -14.01 24.48 0.94
CA LEU A 367 -13.10 25.26 1.77
C LEU A 367 -13.18 24.87 3.25
N ASN A 368 -14.31 24.35 3.71
CA ASN A 368 -14.49 23.89 5.08
C ASN A 368 -14.01 22.45 5.33
N ILE A 369 -13.82 21.62 4.27
CA ILE A 369 -13.45 20.21 4.47
C ILE A 369 -12.06 19.84 3.96
N LEU A 370 -11.41 20.72 3.20
CA LEU A 370 -10.09 20.41 2.63
C LEU A 370 -9.04 20.22 3.72
N PHE A 371 -8.11 19.30 3.48
CA PHE A 371 -6.99 19.04 4.39
C PHE A 371 -5.93 20.13 4.26
N VAL A 372 -5.62 20.83 5.34
CA VAL A 372 -4.71 21.99 5.32
C VAL A 372 -3.33 21.72 5.92
N GLY A 373 -3.05 20.51 6.41
CA GLY A 373 -1.72 20.14 6.88
C GLY A 373 -1.69 19.49 8.28
N ALA A 374 -0.61 19.63 8.99
CA ALA A 374 -0.28 18.93 10.24
C ALA A 374 -1.47 18.75 11.20
N ASN A 375 -1.44 17.69 12.01
CA ASN A 375 -2.42 17.39 13.07
C ASN A 375 -3.87 17.18 12.61
N ASN A 376 -4.06 16.65 11.40
CA ASN A 376 -5.40 16.36 10.85
C ASN A 376 -6.34 17.58 10.79
N LEU A 377 -5.79 18.75 10.47
CA LEU A 377 -6.54 20.00 10.35
C LEU A 377 -7.30 20.06 9.03
N HIS A 378 -8.59 20.34 9.11
CA HIS A 378 -9.46 20.49 7.95
C HIS A 378 -10.17 21.86 7.96
N GLY A 379 -10.28 22.45 6.77
CA GLY A 379 -10.92 23.75 6.57
C GLY A 379 -9.99 24.95 6.69
N VAL A 380 -10.35 26.00 5.94
CA VAL A 380 -9.52 27.19 5.81
C VAL A 380 -9.41 28.01 7.08
N GLU A 381 -10.45 28.01 7.94
CA GLU A 381 -10.41 28.76 9.19
C GLU A 381 -9.34 28.19 10.14
N LEU A 382 -9.33 26.86 10.34
CA LEU A 382 -8.29 26.22 11.15
C LEU A 382 -6.91 26.32 10.51
N GLY A 383 -6.83 26.31 9.19
CA GLY A 383 -5.59 26.57 8.48
C GLY A 383 -5.04 27.98 8.76
N ALA A 384 -5.90 28.99 8.72
CA ALA A 384 -5.54 30.37 9.04
C ALA A 384 -5.09 30.53 10.50
N GLU A 385 -5.80 29.92 11.43
CA GLU A 385 -5.41 29.90 12.84
C GLU A 385 -4.07 29.18 13.04
N TYR A 386 -3.86 28.05 12.35
CA TYR A 386 -2.63 27.25 12.46
C TYR A 386 -1.39 27.95 11.92
N TYR A 387 -1.50 28.52 10.70
CA TYR A 387 -0.34 29.11 10.04
C TYR A 387 -0.08 30.56 10.46
N PHE A 388 -1.14 31.33 10.78
CA PHE A 388 -1.04 32.77 10.99
C PHE A 388 -1.60 33.28 12.32
N ASN A 389 -2.23 32.40 13.12
CA ASN A 389 -2.95 32.77 14.34
C ASN A 389 -4.00 33.87 14.07
N LYS A 390 -4.69 33.79 12.92
CA LYS A 390 -5.71 34.73 12.44
C LYS A 390 -6.98 33.99 12.07
N SER A 391 -8.12 34.69 12.05
CA SER A 391 -9.30 34.20 11.35
C SER A 391 -9.07 34.20 9.84
N ALA A 392 -9.74 33.30 9.10
CA ALA A 392 -9.72 33.28 7.64
C ALA A 392 -10.19 34.60 7.02
N LYS A 393 -10.99 35.37 7.74
CA LYS A 393 -11.47 36.71 7.34
C LYS A 393 -10.34 37.76 7.33
N ASP A 394 -9.35 37.60 8.21
CA ASP A 394 -8.29 38.58 8.44
C ASP A 394 -7.00 38.29 7.65
N LEU A 395 -7.05 37.31 6.75
CA LEU A 395 -5.90 36.93 5.92
C LEU A 395 -5.59 38.02 4.88
N SER A 396 -4.29 38.36 4.71
CA SER A 396 -3.81 39.18 3.61
C SER A 396 -3.95 38.46 2.26
N LEU A 397 -3.85 39.18 1.14
CA LEU A 397 -3.83 38.57 -0.18
C LEU A 397 -2.70 37.53 -0.32
N ALA A 398 -1.49 37.83 0.20
CA ALA A 398 -0.37 36.92 0.17
C ALA A 398 -0.59 35.66 1.02
N GLU A 399 -1.24 35.80 2.19
CA GLU A 399 -1.62 34.68 3.06
C GLU A 399 -2.73 33.84 2.43
N CYS A 400 -3.72 34.44 1.76
CA CYS A 400 -4.73 33.71 0.96
C CYS A 400 -4.10 32.90 -0.16
N ALA A 401 -3.13 33.47 -0.87
CA ALA A 401 -2.39 32.78 -1.93
C ALA A 401 -1.55 31.62 -1.38
N PHE A 402 -0.92 31.80 -0.20
CA PHE A 402 -0.24 30.71 0.50
C PHE A 402 -1.19 29.57 0.84
N MET A 403 -2.33 29.87 1.47
CA MET A 403 -3.34 28.87 1.85
C MET A 403 -3.80 28.02 0.64
N ALA A 404 -4.08 28.66 -0.48
CA ALA A 404 -4.45 27.95 -1.72
C ALA A 404 -3.26 27.16 -2.31
N GLY A 405 -2.05 27.70 -2.20
CA GLY A 405 -0.83 27.09 -2.73
C GLY A 405 -0.43 25.78 -2.06
N ILE A 406 -0.61 25.68 -0.74
CA ILE A 406 -0.24 24.49 0.04
C ILE A 406 -1.16 23.29 -0.20
N ASN A 407 -2.38 23.48 -0.67
CA ASN A 407 -3.38 22.43 -0.85
C ASN A 407 -2.86 21.25 -1.71
N HIS A 408 -2.01 21.52 -2.67
CA HIS A 408 -1.39 20.50 -3.52
C HIS A 408 -0.54 19.47 -2.74
N SER A 409 0.19 19.88 -1.71
CA SER A 409 1.04 19.03 -0.88
C SER A 409 1.38 19.70 0.45
N PRO A 410 0.45 19.73 1.43
CA PRO A 410 0.63 20.50 2.67
C PRO A 410 1.90 20.16 3.43
N ASN A 411 2.29 18.89 3.46
CA ASN A 411 3.52 18.45 4.14
C ASN A 411 4.80 18.97 3.48
N SER A 412 4.80 19.15 2.14
CA SER A 412 5.97 19.64 1.38
C SER A 412 6.15 21.16 1.48
N TYR A 413 5.10 21.88 1.88
CA TYR A 413 5.07 23.32 2.05
C TYR A 413 4.88 23.73 3.52
N ASN A 414 5.13 22.82 4.48
CA ASN A 414 5.02 23.10 5.88
C ASN A 414 6.15 24.07 6.33
N PRO A 415 5.81 25.31 6.83
CA PRO A 415 6.80 26.28 7.30
C PRO A 415 7.45 25.86 8.62
N TYR A 416 6.83 24.95 9.38
CA TYR A 416 7.31 24.48 10.70
C TYR A 416 8.12 23.19 10.64
N SER A 417 8.58 22.78 9.46
CA SER A 417 9.43 21.61 9.30
C SER A 417 10.78 21.84 9.97
N THR A 418 11.16 20.95 10.90
CA THR A 418 12.46 20.98 11.59
C THR A 418 13.56 20.23 10.82
N THR A 419 13.19 19.49 9.79
CA THR A 419 14.11 18.62 9.03
C THR A 419 14.48 19.17 7.65
N VAL A 420 13.63 20.02 7.06
CA VAL A 420 13.80 20.59 5.72
C VAL A 420 13.41 22.07 5.75
N ASP A 421 14.25 22.94 5.21
CA ASP A 421 13.88 24.32 4.94
C ASP A 421 13.02 24.39 3.68
N ASN A 422 11.76 24.76 3.83
CA ASN A 422 10.78 24.87 2.76
C ASN A 422 10.54 26.31 2.30
N SER A 423 11.24 27.31 2.84
CA SER A 423 11.01 28.75 2.63
C SER A 423 10.94 29.13 1.14
N GLU A 424 11.92 28.72 0.34
CA GLU A 424 11.95 29.03 -1.09
C GLU A 424 10.83 28.32 -1.89
N LYS A 425 10.48 27.09 -1.52
CA LYS A 425 9.36 26.38 -2.14
C LYS A 425 8.03 27.09 -1.86
N ILE A 426 7.84 27.53 -0.62
CA ILE A 426 6.66 28.28 -0.18
C ILE A 426 6.55 29.57 -0.96
N LYS A 427 7.61 30.38 -1.03
CA LYS A 427 7.65 31.63 -1.81
C LYS A 427 7.24 31.40 -3.27
N ASN A 428 7.94 30.48 -3.94
CA ASN A 428 7.70 30.20 -5.35
C ASN A 428 6.26 29.72 -5.61
N ARG A 429 5.72 28.89 -4.73
CA ARG A 429 4.35 28.38 -4.86
C ARG A 429 3.31 29.48 -4.62
N THR A 430 3.52 30.31 -3.61
CA THR A 430 2.63 31.46 -3.31
C THR A 430 2.62 32.46 -4.47
N ILE A 431 3.80 32.80 -5.04
CA ILE A 431 3.88 33.65 -6.22
C ILE A 431 3.14 33.03 -7.42
N THR A 432 3.25 31.70 -7.62
CA THR A 432 2.51 31.02 -8.70
C THR A 432 0.99 31.20 -8.57
N VAL A 433 0.45 31.21 -7.34
CA VAL A 433 -0.98 31.47 -7.12
C VAL A 433 -1.31 32.93 -7.44
N LEU A 434 -0.48 33.89 -6.98
CA LEU A 434 -0.66 35.32 -7.28
C LEU A 434 -0.60 35.59 -8.79
N ASP A 435 0.33 34.95 -9.51
CA ASP A 435 0.42 35.02 -10.98
C ASP A 435 -0.89 34.60 -11.64
N LYS A 436 -1.48 33.50 -11.17
CA LYS A 436 -2.74 32.99 -11.67
C LYS A 436 -3.92 33.92 -11.32
N MET A 437 -3.98 34.45 -10.12
CA MET A 437 -5.03 35.40 -9.71
C MET A 437 -4.98 36.66 -10.57
N LYS A 438 -3.78 37.16 -10.90
CA LYS A 438 -3.59 38.31 -11.80
C LYS A 438 -3.96 37.94 -13.24
N GLU A 439 -3.52 36.80 -13.77
CA GLU A 439 -3.87 36.32 -15.12
C GLU A 439 -5.39 36.27 -15.32
N LEU A 440 -6.13 35.84 -14.29
CA LEU A 440 -7.58 35.74 -14.32
C LEU A 440 -8.32 37.06 -13.98
N GLY A 441 -7.57 38.13 -13.70
CA GLY A 441 -8.14 39.44 -13.37
C GLY A 441 -8.81 39.52 -11.99
N TYR A 442 -8.50 38.61 -11.07
CA TYR A 442 -9.01 38.63 -9.70
C TYR A 442 -8.33 39.69 -8.82
N ILE A 443 -7.13 40.11 -9.22
CA ILE A 443 -6.33 41.16 -8.56
C ILE A 443 -5.72 42.10 -9.61
N SER A 444 -5.59 43.38 -9.22
CA SER A 444 -4.91 44.41 -10.03
C SER A 444 -3.38 44.23 -10.03
N GLU A 445 -2.68 44.93 -10.90
CA GLU A 445 -1.20 44.96 -10.92
C GLU A 445 -0.62 45.50 -9.61
N GLU A 446 -1.23 46.52 -9.02
CA GLU A 446 -0.78 47.13 -7.76
C GLU A 446 -0.92 46.14 -6.58
N GLU A 447 -2.07 45.48 -6.46
CA GLU A 447 -2.30 44.43 -5.45
C GLU A 447 -1.33 43.27 -5.63
N TYR A 448 -1.08 42.82 -6.85
CA TYR A 448 -0.09 41.80 -7.17
C TYR A 448 1.31 42.17 -6.69
N GLN A 449 1.81 43.38 -7.04
CA GLN A 449 3.15 43.83 -6.65
C GLN A 449 3.29 43.93 -5.13
N ASN A 450 2.28 44.43 -4.43
CA ASN A 450 2.26 44.54 -2.98
C ASN A 450 2.31 43.14 -2.33
N ALA A 451 1.50 42.19 -2.81
CA ALA A 451 1.49 40.81 -2.30
C ALA A 451 2.79 40.08 -2.58
N VAL A 452 3.39 40.26 -3.77
CA VAL A 452 4.71 39.68 -4.09
C VAL A 452 5.79 40.26 -3.18
N ALA A 453 5.76 41.58 -2.91
CA ALA A 453 6.70 42.20 -1.98
C ALA A 453 6.56 41.63 -0.56
N GLU A 454 5.32 41.40 -0.08
CA GLU A 454 5.04 40.72 1.19
C GLU A 454 5.64 39.31 1.22
N VAL A 455 5.42 38.50 0.17
CA VAL A 455 5.99 37.14 0.04
C VAL A 455 7.53 37.17 0.02
N GLN A 456 8.13 38.14 -0.68
CA GLN A 456 9.59 38.28 -0.74
C GLN A 456 10.22 38.68 0.60
N THR A 457 9.53 39.53 1.37
CA THR A 457 9.95 39.92 2.70
C THR A 457 9.83 38.75 3.70
N GLY A 458 8.93 37.82 3.41
CA GLY A 458 8.62 36.62 4.19
C GLY A 458 7.30 36.73 4.94
N LEU A 459 6.39 35.77 4.70
CA LEU A 459 5.15 35.66 5.42
C LEU A 459 5.37 35.46 6.91
N GLN A 460 4.56 36.12 7.72
CA GLN A 460 4.69 36.09 9.20
C GLN A 460 3.95 34.88 9.76
N PHE A 461 4.62 33.70 9.66
CA PHE A 461 4.09 32.48 10.25
C PHE A 461 4.11 32.57 11.78
N SER A 462 2.98 32.28 12.39
CA SER A 462 2.80 32.24 13.83
C SER A 462 2.00 31.02 14.18
N THR A 463 2.59 30.08 14.92
CA THR A 463 1.84 28.93 15.41
C THR A 463 0.72 29.41 16.32
N GLY A 464 -0.51 29.36 15.83
CA GLY A 464 -1.69 29.53 16.66
C GLY A 464 -1.69 28.49 17.78
N LYS A 465 -2.55 28.65 18.78
CA LYS A 465 -2.78 27.62 19.78
C LYS A 465 -3.18 26.33 19.04
N ILE A 466 -2.21 25.45 18.80
CA ILE A 466 -2.50 24.08 18.42
C ILE A 466 -3.26 23.53 19.62
N MET A 467 -4.57 23.45 19.52
CA MET A 467 -5.31 22.67 20.49
C MET A 467 -4.84 21.22 20.26
N GLY A 468 -4.04 20.67 21.15
CA GLY A 468 -3.68 19.25 21.15
C GLY A 468 -4.97 18.46 21.00
N GLY A 469 -5.04 17.45 20.13
CA GLY A 469 -6.16 16.53 20.10
C GLY A 469 -6.44 16.06 21.52
N SER A 470 -7.67 15.86 21.88
CA SER A 470 -8.02 15.28 23.17
C SER A 470 -7.35 13.92 23.25
N ILE A 471 -6.50 13.73 24.27
CA ILE A 471 -5.88 12.43 24.51
C ILE A 471 -6.91 11.61 25.27
N PHE A 472 -7.57 10.71 24.57
CA PHE A 472 -8.56 9.82 25.17
C PHE A 472 -7.87 8.61 25.84
N SER A 473 -8.59 7.92 26.73
CA SER A 473 -8.14 6.64 27.28
C SER A 473 -7.97 5.59 26.16
N TYR A 474 -7.22 4.53 26.42
CA TYR A 474 -7.14 3.40 25.46
C TYR A 474 -8.50 2.74 25.22
N HIS A 475 -9.39 2.76 26.22
CA HIS A 475 -10.75 2.24 26.08
C HIS A 475 -11.57 3.11 25.14
N THR A 476 -11.53 4.42 25.32
CA THR A 476 -12.25 5.38 24.49
C THR A 476 -11.80 5.31 23.02
N ASP A 477 -10.52 5.21 22.74
CA ASP A 477 -10.01 5.00 21.39
C ASP A 477 -10.51 3.68 20.77
N ALA A 478 -10.61 2.63 21.56
CA ALA A 478 -11.14 1.35 21.11
C ALA A 478 -12.65 1.39 20.82
N VAL A 479 -13.43 2.14 21.62
CA VAL A 479 -14.84 2.44 21.35
C VAL A 479 -15.00 3.10 20.00
N ILE A 480 -14.26 4.19 19.76
CA ILE A 480 -14.30 4.96 18.50
C ILE A 480 -13.95 4.05 17.33
N SER A 481 -12.87 3.28 17.43
CA SER A 481 -12.40 2.38 16.37
C SER A 481 -13.45 1.31 16.03
N GLN A 482 -14.06 0.67 17.03
CA GLN A 482 -15.06 -0.37 16.82
C GLN A 482 -16.31 0.19 16.13
N ILE A 483 -16.78 1.38 16.53
CA ILE A 483 -17.97 2.01 15.95
C ILE A 483 -17.70 2.43 14.50
N ILE A 484 -16.53 3.04 14.21
CA ILE A 484 -16.16 3.40 12.86
C ILE A 484 -16.17 2.17 11.95
N GLU A 485 -15.55 1.07 12.39
CA GLU A 485 -15.52 -0.17 11.61
C GLU A 485 -16.93 -0.72 11.35
N GLN A 486 -17.80 -0.73 12.35
CA GLN A 486 -19.17 -1.22 12.20
C GLN A 486 -20.01 -0.29 11.29
N VAL A 487 -19.87 1.02 11.42
CA VAL A 487 -20.55 2.01 10.55
C VAL A 487 -20.09 1.86 9.10
N MET A 488 -18.80 1.64 8.86
CA MET A 488 -18.28 1.35 7.51
C MET A 488 -19.00 0.15 6.89
N GLN A 489 -19.15 -0.94 7.67
CA GLN A 489 -19.77 -2.17 7.18
C GLN A 489 -21.28 -2.04 6.99
N GLU A 490 -22.01 -1.43 7.95
CA GLU A 490 -23.47 -1.39 7.93
C GLU A 490 -24.02 -0.33 6.99
N LYS A 491 -23.36 0.83 6.92
CA LYS A 491 -23.78 1.95 6.08
C LYS A 491 -23.05 2.03 4.76
N ASN A 492 -22.18 1.05 4.46
CA ASN A 492 -21.32 1.00 3.26
C ASN A 492 -20.54 2.31 3.06
N MET A 493 -20.00 2.85 4.15
CA MET A 493 -19.25 4.10 4.18
C MET A 493 -17.75 3.84 4.07
N THR A 494 -17.02 4.79 3.50
CA THR A 494 -15.56 4.81 3.63
C THR A 494 -15.17 5.13 5.08
N GLU A 495 -13.94 4.83 5.47
CA GLU A 495 -13.42 5.14 6.81
C GLU A 495 -13.61 6.61 7.18
N GLN A 496 -13.34 7.54 6.24
CA GLN A 496 -13.51 8.97 6.50
C GLN A 496 -14.97 9.38 6.67
N MET A 497 -15.88 8.82 5.85
CA MET A 497 -17.32 9.06 6.03
C MET A 497 -17.81 8.54 7.36
N ALA A 498 -17.38 7.35 7.76
CA ALA A 498 -17.71 6.77 9.04
C ALA A 498 -17.14 7.58 10.22
N LYS A 499 -15.88 8.05 10.10
CA LYS A 499 -15.31 9.01 11.05
C LYS A 499 -16.15 10.27 11.18
N ASN A 500 -16.45 10.91 10.05
CA ASN A 500 -17.29 12.13 10.04
C ASN A 500 -18.66 11.86 10.68
N TYR A 501 -19.29 10.73 10.34
CA TYR A 501 -20.56 10.34 10.95
C TYR A 501 -20.43 10.17 12.46
N VAL A 502 -19.43 9.43 12.95
CA VAL A 502 -19.23 9.17 14.37
C VAL A 502 -18.92 10.45 15.15
N TYR A 503 -18.13 11.36 14.57
CA TYR A 503 -17.69 12.56 15.27
C TYR A 503 -18.70 13.72 15.23
N SER A 504 -19.46 13.86 14.13
CA SER A 504 -20.20 15.10 13.82
C SER A 504 -21.72 14.93 13.72
N SER A 505 -22.29 13.75 14.02
CA SER A 505 -23.73 13.52 13.91
C SER A 505 -24.51 13.67 15.22
N GLY A 506 -23.91 14.21 16.28
CA GLY A 506 -24.59 14.41 17.57
C GLY A 506 -24.97 13.12 18.27
N LEU A 507 -24.14 12.10 18.13
CA LEU A 507 -24.39 10.79 18.69
C LEU A 507 -24.05 10.75 20.19
N THR A 508 -24.83 10.01 20.95
CA THR A 508 -24.46 9.57 22.32
C THR A 508 -24.07 8.10 22.28
N ILE A 509 -22.79 7.85 22.55
CA ILE A 509 -22.17 6.52 22.52
C ILE A 509 -22.05 5.98 23.95
N HIS A 510 -22.75 4.91 24.25
CA HIS A 510 -22.76 4.28 25.57
C HIS A 510 -21.64 3.23 25.67
N SER A 511 -20.57 3.58 26.37
CA SER A 511 -19.40 2.72 26.55
C SER A 511 -19.64 1.60 27.55
N THR A 512 -18.92 0.49 27.42
CA THR A 512 -18.90 -0.64 28.36
C THR A 512 -17.93 -0.46 29.51
N VAL A 513 -17.18 0.64 29.54
CA VAL A 513 -16.12 0.86 30.52
C VAL A 513 -16.68 0.90 31.97
N ASP A 514 -15.97 0.24 32.86
CA ASP A 514 -16.10 0.42 34.30
C ASP A 514 -14.99 1.38 34.75
N MET A 515 -15.36 2.60 35.10
CA MET A 515 -14.40 3.66 35.39
C MET A 515 -13.56 3.38 36.65
N ASP A 516 -14.08 2.64 37.60
CA ASP A 516 -13.31 2.27 38.80
C ASP A 516 -12.19 1.29 38.44
N ILE A 517 -12.51 0.30 37.57
CA ILE A 517 -11.53 -0.68 37.09
C ILE A 517 -10.53 -0.01 36.14
N GLN A 518 -11.01 0.79 35.20
CA GLN A 518 -10.17 1.50 34.20
C GLN A 518 -9.16 2.44 34.89
N ASN A 519 -9.64 3.31 35.78
CA ASN A 519 -8.80 4.25 36.50
C ASN A 519 -7.75 3.52 37.36
N ARG A 520 -8.14 2.44 38.05
CA ARG A 520 -7.22 1.62 38.83
C ARG A 520 -6.16 0.97 37.97
N LEU A 521 -6.57 0.45 36.80
CA LEU A 521 -5.64 -0.16 35.85
C LEU A 521 -4.64 0.86 35.30
N GLU A 522 -5.09 2.04 34.91
CA GLU A 522 -4.24 3.14 34.44
C GLU A 522 -3.26 3.61 35.52
N GLU A 523 -3.71 3.72 36.77
CA GLU A 523 -2.84 4.08 37.90
C GLU A 523 -1.71 3.05 38.08
N GLU A 524 -2.03 1.75 38.04
CA GLU A 524 -1.02 0.70 38.17
C GLU A 524 -0.04 0.71 36.98
N TYR A 525 -0.51 1.02 35.76
CA TYR A 525 0.36 1.12 34.58
C TYR A 525 1.26 2.36 34.57
N LYS A 526 0.96 3.38 35.37
CA LYS A 526 1.86 4.52 35.63
C LYS A 526 2.95 4.20 36.65
N ASN A 527 2.85 3.09 37.37
CA ASN A 527 3.76 2.74 38.46
C ASN A 527 5.07 2.11 37.93
N GLU A 528 6.16 2.86 38.04
CA GLU A 528 7.50 2.43 37.57
C GLU A 528 8.03 1.14 38.21
N LYS A 529 7.46 0.66 39.34
CA LYS A 529 7.86 -0.60 39.97
C LYS A 529 7.67 -1.81 39.07
N TYR A 530 6.73 -1.73 38.10
CA TYR A 530 6.45 -2.81 37.15
C TYR A 530 7.30 -2.77 35.89
N LEU A 531 8.07 -1.69 35.68
CA LEU A 531 8.91 -1.53 34.52
C LEU A 531 10.16 -2.40 34.62
N ILE A 532 10.35 -3.32 33.70
CA ILE A 532 11.62 -4.02 33.52
C ILE A 532 12.54 -3.10 32.71
N LYS A 533 13.65 -2.67 33.31
CA LYS A 533 14.63 -1.82 32.63
C LYS A 533 15.30 -2.59 31.50
N GLY A 534 15.40 -1.96 30.36
CA GLY A 534 16.10 -2.51 29.19
C GLY A 534 17.56 -2.85 29.51
N ARG A 535 18.04 -3.96 28.96
CA ARG A 535 19.42 -4.41 29.17
C ARG A 535 20.32 -4.14 27.98
N GLU A 536 19.74 -4.06 26.80
CA GLU A 536 20.46 -3.81 25.55
C GLU A 536 20.87 -2.34 25.43
N ARG A 537 22.09 -2.11 24.97
CA ARG A 537 22.67 -0.80 24.83
C ARG A 537 23.14 -0.56 23.41
N ASN A 538 22.93 0.65 22.94
CA ASN A 538 23.53 1.16 21.73
C ASN A 538 25.06 1.21 21.81
N SER A 539 25.72 1.43 20.69
CA SER A 539 27.18 1.55 20.60
C SER A 539 27.78 2.70 21.44
N ASP A 540 26.99 3.72 21.74
CA ASP A 540 27.36 4.87 22.58
C ASP A 540 27.15 4.59 24.08
N GLY A 541 26.55 3.47 24.46
CA GLY A 541 26.25 3.07 25.85
C GLY A 541 24.88 3.49 26.35
N THR A 542 24.05 4.16 25.53
CA THR A 542 22.65 4.44 25.85
C THR A 542 21.81 3.16 25.77
N LEU A 543 20.73 3.07 26.54
CA LEU A 543 19.82 1.92 26.48
C LEU A 543 19.09 1.94 25.13
N LEU A 544 18.98 0.79 24.47
CA LEU A 544 18.23 0.63 23.22
C LEU A 544 16.73 0.88 23.48
N ASN A 545 16.22 0.31 24.56
CA ASN A 545 14.88 0.55 25.08
C ASN A 545 14.98 0.91 26.57
N GLN A 546 14.32 1.96 26.98
CA GLN A 546 14.39 2.40 28.38
C GLN A 546 13.69 1.44 29.32
N HIS A 547 12.59 0.81 28.88
CA HIS A 547 11.77 -0.12 29.65
C HIS A 547 11.00 -1.09 28.75
N SER A 548 10.47 -2.15 29.36
CA SER A 548 9.51 -3.05 28.73
C SER A 548 8.18 -2.35 28.47
N GLU A 549 7.38 -2.96 27.60
CA GLU A 549 6.02 -2.52 27.32
C GLU A 549 5.01 -3.59 27.74
N SER A 550 3.75 -3.20 27.87
CA SER A 550 2.68 -4.10 28.25
C SER A 550 1.34 -3.70 27.64
N GLY A 551 0.42 -4.65 27.55
CA GLY A 551 -0.98 -4.41 27.24
C GLY A 551 -1.87 -5.37 28.04
N MET A 552 -3.00 -4.87 28.54
CA MET A 552 -3.96 -5.64 29.33
C MET A 552 -5.39 -5.36 28.90
N ALA A 553 -6.20 -6.41 28.80
CA ALA A 553 -7.64 -6.32 28.59
C ALA A 553 -8.37 -7.07 29.71
N ILE A 554 -9.48 -6.50 30.17
CA ILE A 554 -10.39 -7.07 31.18
C ILE A 554 -11.80 -7.13 30.57
N VAL A 555 -12.40 -8.32 30.59
CA VAL A 555 -13.68 -8.60 29.95
C VAL A 555 -14.65 -9.18 31.00
N ASP A 556 -15.84 -8.62 31.06
CA ASP A 556 -16.99 -9.33 31.65
C ASP A 556 -17.43 -10.45 30.72
N TYR A 557 -16.99 -11.65 31.00
CA TYR A 557 -17.27 -12.82 30.16
C TYR A 557 -18.76 -13.25 30.11
N LYS A 558 -19.64 -12.71 30.97
CA LYS A 558 -21.06 -12.97 30.95
C LYS A 558 -21.81 -12.15 29.92
N THR A 559 -21.30 -10.94 29.64
CA THR A 559 -21.91 -10.01 28.70
C THR A 559 -21.05 -9.81 27.43
N GLY A 560 -19.77 -10.12 27.49
CA GLY A 560 -18.78 -9.78 26.45
C GLY A 560 -18.28 -8.35 26.56
N ASN A 561 -18.70 -7.56 27.54
CA ASN A 561 -18.29 -6.17 27.71
C ASN A 561 -16.81 -6.08 28.09
N VAL A 562 -16.05 -5.31 27.35
CA VAL A 562 -14.69 -4.93 27.71
C VAL A 562 -14.78 -3.80 28.73
N VAL A 563 -14.50 -4.12 30.00
CA VAL A 563 -14.69 -3.18 31.10
C VAL A 563 -13.46 -2.29 31.36
N ALA A 564 -12.28 -2.73 30.98
CA ALA A 564 -11.07 -1.93 31.04
C ALA A 564 -10.01 -2.41 30.07
N VAL A 565 -9.18 -1.49 29.57
CA VAL A 565 -8.07 -1.77 28.68
C VAL A 565 -6.96 -0.74 28.80
N VAL A 566 -5.69 -1.20 28.80
CA VAL A 566 -4.51 -0.34 28.72
C VAL A 566 -3.53 -0.94 27.72
N GLY A 567 -3.02 -0.10 26.81
CA GLY A 567 -2.17 -0.51 25.71
C GLY A 567 -0.70 -0.11 25.82
N GLY A 568 -0.26 0.40 26.96
CA GLY A 568 1.14 0.80 27.20
C GLY A 568 1.39 1.31 28.59
N PHE A 569 2.67 1.32 29.01
CA PHE A 569 3.08 1.89 30.28
C PHE A 569 3.17 3.42 30.25
N GLY A 570 3.01 4.03 31.43
CA GLY A 570 3.10 5.46 31.65
C GLY A 570 1.84 6.22 31.24
N GLU A 571 1.97 7.54 31.17
CA GLU A 571 0.89 8.39 30.69
C GLU A 571 0.77 8.30 29.17
N LYS A 572 -0.45 8.14 28.68
CA LYS A 572 -0.74 8.18 27.25
C LYS A 572 -0.61 9.64 26.78
N THR A 573 0.34 9.91 25.91
CA THR A 573 0.69 11.25 25.43
C THR A 573 0.17 11.58 24.03
N SER A 574 -0.39 10.60 23.32
CA SER A 574 -0.94 10.75 21.97
C SER A 574 -1.92 9.62 21.67
N ALA A 575 -2.69 9.73 20.60
CA ALA A 575 -3.42 8.60 20.00
C ALA A 575 -2.38 7.56 19.55
N GLY A 576 -2.03 6.66 20.45
CA GLY A 576 -0.98 5.67 20.29
C GLY A 576 -1.52 4.27 20.00
N TRP A 577 -0.62 3.38 19.61
CA TRP A 577 -0.94 1.99 19.38
C TRP A 577 -1.41 1.29 20.65
N ASN A 578 -2.61 0.71 20.62
CA ASN A 578 -3.19 -0.05 21.72
C ASN A 578 -2.70 -1.50 21.68
N ARG A 579 -1.68 -1.82 22.45
CA ARG A 579 -1.09 -3.17 22.49
C ARG A 579 -2.04 -4.23 23.02
N ALA A 580 -3.10 -3.84 23.73
CA ALA A 580 -4.08 -4.78 24.23
C ALA A 580 -5.06 -5.30 23.15
N THR A 581 -5.26 -4.52 22.06
CA THR A 581 -6.25 -4.82 21.02
C THR A 581 -5.65 -4.99 19.62
N GLN A 582 -4.52 -4.32 19.34
CA GLN A 582 -3.95 -4.22 17.99
C GLN A 582 -2.65 -4.99 17.81
N MET A 583 -2.04 -5.48 18.90
CA MET A 583 -0.77 -6.15 18.85
C MET A 583 -0.95 -7.67 18.96
N GLU A 584 -0.34 -8.40 18.04
CA GLU A 584 -0.28 -9.85 18.04
C GLU A 584 1.07 -10.34 18.53
N LYS A 585 1.09 -11.22 19.53
CA LYS A 585 2.30 -11.80 20.12
C LYS A 585 2.11 -13.29 20.41
N GLN A 586 3.22 -14.02 20.31
CA GLN A 586 3.24 -15.43 20.69
C GLN A 586 2.94 -15.58 22.19
N THR A 587 2.05 -16.52 22.49
CA THR A 587 1.50 -16.67 23.85
C THR A 587 2.34 -17.52 24.78
N GLY A 588 3.28 -18.26 24.23
CA GLY A 588 3.95 -19.29 24.99
C GLY A 588 2.95 -20.24 25.66
N SER A 589 3.28 -20.73 26.83
CA SER A 589 2.49 -21.73 27.57
C SER A 589 1.09 -21.26 28.03
N SER A 590 0.72 -19.97 27.88
CA SER A 590 -0.60 -19.53 28.25
C SER A 590 -1.70 -20.06 27.32
N ILE A 591 -1.36 -20.54 26.14
CA ILE A 591 -2.32 -21.14 25.19
C ILE A 591 -2.76 -22.57 25.59
N LYS A 592 -1.96 -23.30 26.38
CA LYS A 592 -2.18 -24.72 26.68
C LYS A 592 -3.60 -25.09 27.15
N PRO A 593 -4.22 -24.33 28.05
CA PRO A 593 -5.60 -24.62 28.43
C PRO A 593 -6.57 -24.53 27.25
N LEU A 594 -6.33 -23.59 26.31
CA LEU A 594 -7.23 -23.31 25.20
C LEU A 594 -6.97 -24.21 23.98
N ALA A 595 -5.68 -24.39 23.63
CA ALA A 595 -5.29 -25.14 22.44
C ALA A 595 -5.23 -26.66 22.63
N ASP A 596 -4.84 -27.11 23.83
CA ASP A 596 -4.59 -28.52 24.08
C ASP A 596 -5.74 -29.15 24.90
N VAL A 597 -5.92 -28.65 26.13
CA VAL A 597 -6.72 -29.36 27.12
C VAL A 597 -8.22 -29.25 26.90
N ALA A 598 -8.74 -28.04 26.67
CA ALA A 598 -10.18 -27.84 26.49
C ALA A 598 -10.71 -28.56 25.24
N PRO A 599 -10.08 -28.47 24.06
CA PRO A 599 -10.50 -29.22 22.90
C PRO A 599 -10.38 -30.75 23.08
N ALA A 600 -9.30 -31.23 23.69
CA ALA A 600 -9.07 -32.65 23.87
C ALA A 600 -10.04 -33.28 24.86
N LEU A 601 -10.49 -32.53 25.90
CA LEU A 601 -11.59 -32.94 26.77
C LEU A 601 -12.91 -33.02 26.00
N GLU A 602 -13.24 -32.05 25.18
CA GLU A 602 -14.46 -31.97 24.40
C GLU A 602 -14.54 -33.09 23.36
N GLU A 603 -13.44 -33.38 22.68
CA GLU A 603 -13.34 -34.49 21.72
C GLU A 603 -13.14 -35.86 22.40
N LYS A 604 -13.19 -35.94 23.76
CA LYS A 604 -13.06 -37.15 24.57
C LYS A 604 -11.73 -37.92 24.39
N ILE A 605 -10.69 -37.20 23.93
CA ILE A 605 -9.34 -37.76 23.81
C ILE A 605 -8.72 -37.94 25.18
N ILE A 606 -8.99 -36.98 26.10
CA ILE A 606 -8.48 -37.03 27.48
C ILE A 606 -9.62 -36.86 28.49
N THR A 607 -9.31 -37.19 29.73
CA THR A 607 -10.09 -36.87 30.95
C THR A 607 -9.21 -36.07 31.91
N ALA A 608 -9.80 -35.48 32.94
CA ALA A 608 -9.03 -34.79 33.98
C ALA A 608 -8.02 -35.71 34.73
N ALA A 609 -8.24 -37.03 34.67
CA ALA A 609 -7.37 -38.04 35.28
C ALA A 609 -6.36 -38.67 34.32
N THR A 610 -6.41 -38.38 33.05
CA THR A 610 -5.49 -38.95 32.06
C THR A 610 -4.05 -38.61 32.44
N VAL A 611 -3.15 -39.59 32.27
CA VAL A 611 -1.76 -39.51 32.62
C VAL A 611 -0.90 -39.59 31.35
N TYR A 612 0.04 -38.70 31.22
CA TYR A 612 1.08 -38.69 30.16
C TYR A 612 2.45 -38.94 30.76
N ASP A 613 3.29 -39.59 29.99
CA ASP A 613 4.70 -39.72 30.32
C ASP A 613 5.42 -38.43 29.84
N ASP A 614 5.90 -37.65 30.82
CA ASP A 614 6.70 -36.43 30.61
C ASP A 614 8.19 -36.79 30.57
N SER A 615 8.59 -37.58 29.60
CA SER A 615 9.99 -37.90 29.28
C SER A 615 10.42 -37.28 27.94
N SER A 616 11.72 -37.20 27.69
CA SER A 616 12.22 -36.68 26.40
C SER A 616 11.57 -37.42 25.24
N THR A 617 10.91 -36.71 24.40
CA THR A 617 10.16 -37.27 23.29
C THR A 617 10.42 -36.44 22.02
N ARG A 618 10.72 -37.16 20.92
CA ARG A 618 10.91 -36.56 19.60
C ARG A 618 9.65 -36.74 18.75
N PHE A 619 9.19 -35.68 18.17
CA PHE A 619 8.03 -35.62 17.24
C PHE A 619 8.53 -35.45 15.82
N GLY A 620 8.29 -36.47 14.98
CA GLY A 620 8.81 -36.49 13.62
C GLY A 620 10.34 -36.48 13.56
N LYS A 621 10.93 -35.81 12.56
CA LYS A 621 12.38 -35.83 12.33
C LYS A 621 13.13 -34.80 13.17
N ASN A 622 12.59 -33.63 13.43
CA ASN A 622 13.35 -32.46 13.90
C ASN A 622 12.72 -31.72 15.09
N TYR A 623 11.59 -32.16 15.65
CA TYR A 623 10.94 -31.44 16.73
C TYR A 623 11.06 -32.21 18.04
N GLU A 624 11.82 -31.67 18.97
CA GLU A 624 12.10 -32.23 20.30
C GLU A 624 11.96 -31.12 21.35
N PRO A 625 10.72 -30.88 21.82
CA PRO A 625 10.47 -29.84 22.81
C PRO A 625 11.10 -30.19 24.15
N LYS A 626 11.54 -29.19 24.91
CA LYS A 626 12.15 -29.35 26.24
C LYS A 626 11.25 -28.70 27.29
N ASN A 627 11.26 -29.28 28.50
CA ASN A 627 10.64 -28.65 29.65
C ASN A 627 11.60 -27.65 30.32
N TYR A 628 11.06 -26.59 30.88
CA TYR A 628 11.83 -25.59 31.65
C TYR A 628 12.41 -26.22 32.94
N ASN A 629 11.61 -27.05 33.64
CA ASN A 629 11.95 -27.59 34.97
C ASN A 629 12.37 -29.06 34.93
N GLY A 630 12.87 -29.59 33.79
CA GLY A 630 13.17 -31.00 33.59
C GLY A 630 11.90 -31.86 33.46
N PHE A 631 12.15 -33.17 33.30
CA PHE A 631 11.09 -34.14 33.09
C PHE A 631 10.47 -34.63 34.43
N LYS A 632 9.19 -34.93 34.47
CA LYS A 632 8.46 -35.36 35.68
C LYS A 632 8.02 -36.82 35.65
N GLY A 633 8.27 -37.55 34.56
CA GLY A 633 7.79 -38.90 34.36
C GLY A 633 6.24 -38.92 34.18
N LEU A 634 5.58 -39.88 34.78
CA LEU A 634 4.13 -40.01 34.71
C LEU A 634 3.42 -38.84 35.42
N ILE A 635 2.70 -38.03 34.69
CA ILE A 635 2.05 -36.81 35.19
C ILE A 635 0.62 -36.70 34.66
N ASN A 636 -0.32 -36.41 35.53
CA ASN A 636 -1.73 -36.20 35.14
C ASN A 636 -1.95 -34.77 34.60
N ILE A 637 -3.10 -34.53 33.94
CA ILE A 637 -3.46 -33.28 33.30
C ILE A 637 -3.38 -32.09 34.28
N ARG A 638 -3.84 -32.23 35.52
CA ARG A 638 -3.81 -31.16 36.53
C ARG A 638 -2.38 -30.77 36.89
N SER A 639 -1.52 -31.78 37.15
CA SER A 639 -0.11 -31.52 37.45
C SER A 639 0.67 -30.97 36.26
N PHE A 640 0.32 -31.40 35.04
CA PHE A 640 0.87 -30.86 33.79
C PHE A 640 0.59 -29.36 33.64
N ILE A 641 -0.69 -28.93 33.82
CA ILE A 641 -1.06 -27.53 33.75
C ILE A 641 -0.47 -26.73 34.91
N ARG A 642 -0.47 -27.29 36.16
CA ARG A 642 0.15 -26.67 37.34
C ARG A 642 1.57 -26.26 37.13
N THR A 643 2.39 -27.19 36.60
CA THR A 643 3.85 -27.01 36.40
C THR A 643 4.24 -26.65 35.00
N SER A 644 3.27 -26.45 34.10
CA SER A 644 3.42 -25.98 32.72
C SER A 644 4.37 -26.83 31.84
N GLN A 645 4.37 -28.16 32.00
CA GLN A 645 5.24 -29.07 31.21
C GLN A 645 4.92 -28.97 29.71
N ASN A 646 5.93 -29.16 28.86
CA ASN A 646 5.79 -29.03 27.41
C ASN A 646 5.51 -30.37 26.71
N ILE A 647 6.10 -31.47 27.19
CA ILE A 647 5.95 -32.75 26.50
C ILE A 647 4.50 -33.26 26.49
N PRO A 648 3.74 -33.26 27.64
CA PRO A 648 2.34 -33.62 27.60
C PRO A 648 1.49 -32.74 26.69
N ALA A 649 1.76 -31.44 26.62
CA ALA A 649 1.04 -30.52 25.73
C ALA A 649 1.16 -30.98 24.27
N VAL A 650 2.39 -31.20 23.80
CA VAL A 650 2.65 -31.63 22.42
C VAL A 650 2.12 -33.05 22.14
N LYS A 651 2.12 -33.95 23.13
CA LYS A 651 1.46 -35.27 23.00
C LYS A 651 -0.04 -35.14 22.81
N ILE A 652 -0.70 -34.32 23.60
CA ILE A 652 -2.14 -34.03 23.48
C ILE A 652 -2.44 -33.40 22.12
N MET A 653 -1.64 -32.41 21.68
CA MET A 653 -1.79 -31.77 20.38
C MET A 653 -1.62 -32.75 19.21
N ALA A 654 -0.70 -33.71 19.33
CA ALA A 654 -0.50 -34.74 18.31
C ALA A 654 -1.70 -35.69 18.19
N GLU A 655 -2.37 -36.02 19.31
CA GLU A 655 -3.59 -36.85 19.36
C GLU A 655 -4.82 -36.07 18.89
N LEU A 656 -4.97 -34.81 19.30
CA LEU A 656 -6.04 -33.89 18.90
C LEU A 656 -5.94 -33.44 17.44
N THR A 657 -4.77 -33.29 16.94
CA THR A 657 -4.33 -32.60 15.70
C THR A 657 -4.35 -31.07 15.81
N PRO A 658 -3.31 -30.39 15.27
CA PRO A 658 -3.27 -28.92 15.27
C PRO A 658 -4.46 -28.28 14.53
N LYS A 659 -4.94 -28.91 13.47
CA LYS A 659 -6.12 -28.45 12.73
C LYS A 659 -7.35 -28.37 13.63
N LYS A 660 -7.62 -29.42 14.42
CA LYS A 660 -8.77 -29.43 15.33
C LYS A 660 -8.60 -28.39 16.43
N SER A 661 -7.39 -28.22 16.97
CA SER A 661 -7.08 -27.17 17.94
C SER A 661 -7.39 -25.77 17.37
N LEU A 662 -6.97 -25.47 16.15
CA LEU A 662 -7.26 -24.20 15.47
C LEU A 662 -8.78 -23.95 15.32
N GLU A 663 -9.55 -24.98 14.98
CA GLU A 663 -11.02 -24.87 14.90
C GLU A 663 -11.64 -24.43 16.24
N TYR A 664 -11.14 -24.93 17.38
CA TYR A 664 -11.59 -24.53 18.71
C TYR A 664 -11.10 -23.12 19.08
N LEU A 665 -9.84 -22.78 18.80
CA LEU A 665 -9.30 -21.44 19.05
C LEU A 665 -10.07 -20.37 18.27
N GLN A 666 -10.40 -20.62 17.01
CA GLN A 666 -11.23 -19.71 16.21
C GLN A 666 -12.66 -19.59 16.81
N LYS A 667 -13.25 -20.69 17.28
CA LYS A 667 -14.54 -20.63 17.98
C LYS A 667 -14.45 -19.87 19.31
N MET A 668 -13.29 -19.81 19.95
CA MET A 668 -13.03 -19.00 21.16
C MET A 668 -12.70 -17.55 20.86
N GLY A 669 -12.78 -17.12 19.58
CA GLY A 669 -12.55 -15.73 19.17
C GLY A 669 -11.10 -15.39 18.86
N ILE A 670 -10.20 -16.36 18.78
CA ILE A 670 -8.82 -16.13 18.33
C ILE A 670 -8.83 -16.20 16.80
N THR A 671 -8.87 -15.05 16.18
CA THR A 671 -9.02 -14.88 14.71
C THR A 671 -7.72 -14.56 13.99
N SER A 672 -6.70 -14.17 14.71
CA SER A 672 -5.38 -13.78 14.20
C SER A 672 -4.53 -14.95 13.68
N LEU A 673 -4.92 -16.20 13.94
CA LEU A 673 -4.18 -17.40 13.53
C LEU A 673 -4.43 -17.75 12.06
N ASP A 674 -3.36 -18.04 11.31
CA ASP A 674 -3.45 -18.54 9.93
C ASP A 674 -3.49 -20.08 9.90
N PRO A 675 -4.63 -20.70 9.49
CA PRO A 675 -4.76 -22.15 9.42
C PRO A 675 -3.77 -22.85 8.48
N LYS A 676 -3.07 -22.13 7.61
CA LYS A 676 -2.06 -22.71 6.72
C LYS A 676 -0.69 -22.83 7.39
N THR A 677 -0.28 -21.80 8.12
CA THR A 677 1.04 -21.74 8.74
C THR A 677 1.06 -22.21 10.18
N ASP A 678 -0.04 -22.02 10.90
CA ASP A 678 -0.14 -22.37 12.33
C ASP A 678 -0.67 -23.80 12.60
N ASN A 679 -0.91 -24.57 11.54
CA ASN A 679 -1.28 -25.99 11.62
C ASN A 679 -0.05 -26.88 11.94
N VAL A 680 0.61 -26.62 13.06
CA VAL A 680 1.86 -27.23 13.47
C VAL A 680 1.83 -27.62 14.96
N LEU A 681 2.62 -28.63 15.35
CA LEU A 681 2.67 -29.11 16.75
C LEU A 681 3.16 -28.06 17.75
N SER A 682 3.95 -27.06 17.29
CA SER A 682 4.43 -25.96 18.15
C SER A 682 3.29 -25.07 18.66
N LEU A 683 2.12 -25.09 18.02
CA LEU A 683 0.92 -24.42 18.50
C LEU A 683 0.57 -24.80 19.94
N ALA A 684 0.81 -26.06 20.34
CA ALA A 684 0.66 -26.54 21.72
C ALA A 684 1.42 -25.72 22.77
N LEU A 685 2.51 -25.07 22.34
CA LEU A 685 3.39 -24.28 23.20
C LEU A 685 3.29 -22.78 22.94
N GLY A 686 2.36 -22.36 22.06
CA GLY A 686 2.18 -20.96 21.68
C GLY A 686 3.13 -20.50 20.58
N GLY A 687 3.76 -21.43 19.86
CA GLY A 687 4.52 -21.10 18.65
C GLY A 687 3.58 -20.93 17.47
N MET A 688 3.37 -19.70 17.05
CA MET A 688 2.47 -19.27 15.99
C MET A 688 3.10 -18.17 15.13
N THR A 689 2.57 -17.94 13.94
CA THR A 689 3.17 -17.06 12.95
C THR A 689 3.11 -15.58 13.36
N SER A 690 1.93 -15.05 13.60
CA SER A 690 1.75 -13.65 14.05
C SER A 690 1.64 -13.57 15.56
N GLY A 691 0.77 -14.34 16.14
CA GLY A 691 0.44 -14.32 17.56
C GLY A 691 -1.02 -13.99 17.81
N VAL A 692 -1.33 -13.53 19.01
CA VAL A 692 -2.68 -13.13 19.45
C VAL A 692 -2.62 -11.89 20.32
N SER A 693 -3.74 -11.18 20.41
CA SER A 693 -3.85 -9.98 21.26
C SER A 693 -4.29 -10.34 22.70
N PRO A 694 -4.00 -9.47 23.69
CA PRO A 694 -4.55 -9.61 25.03
C PRO A 694 -6.07 -9.70 25.08
N LEU A 695 -6.77 -8.96 24.24
CA LEU A 695 -8.24 -9.02 24.17
C LEU A 695 -8.75 -10.39 23.70
N GLU A 696 -8.15 -10.98 22.65
CA GLU A 696 -8.49 -12.34 22.21
C GLU A 696 -8.24 -13.37 23.31
N MET A 697 -7.10 -13.27 24.01
CA MET A 697 -6.78 -14.18 25.11
C MET A 697 -7.73 -14.01 26.30
N ALA A 698 -8.09 -12.79 26.70
CA ALA A 698 -9.05 -12.53 27.77
C ALA A 698 -10.43 -13.14 27.43
N SER A 699 -10.91 -12.93 26.20
CA SER A 699 -12.18 -13.45 25.72
C SER A 699 -12.20 -14.99 25.61
N ALA A 700 -11.09 -15.59 25.16
CA ALA A 700 -10.96 -17.03 25.08
C ALA A 700 -10.91 -17.69 26.48
N TYR A 701 -10.21 -17.10 27.45
CA TYR A 701 -10.27 -17.54 28.85
C TYR A 701 -11.66 -17.30 29.46
N GLY A 702 -12.31 -16.20 29.08
CA GLY A 702 -13.71 -15.93 29.41
C GLY A 702 -14.68 -17.03 28.97
N THR A 703 -14.43 -17.67 27.83
CA THR A 703 -15.21 -18.80 27.36
C THR A 703 -15.22 -19.96 28.37
N ILE A 704 -14.07 -20.28 28.96
CA ILE A 704 -13.98 -21.30 30.03
C ILE A 704 -14.76 -20.85 31.26
N ALA A 705 -14.60 -19.59 31.66
CA ALA A 705 -15.29 -19.02 32.81
C ALA A 705 -16.82 -18.96 32.64
N ASN A 706 -17.30 -18.77 31.41
CA ASN A 706 -18.70 -18.66 31.04
C ASN A 706 -19.31 -19.99 30.61
N ASP A 707 -19.06 -21.04 31.33
CA ASP A 707 -19.65 -22.37 31.09
C ASP A 707 -19.47 -22.88 29.64
N GLY A 708 -18.35 -22.48 29.00
CA GLY A 708 -18.01 -22.88 27.64
C GLY A 708 -18.65 -22.04 26.53
N VAL A 709 -19.32 -20.95 26.88
CA VAL A 709 -19.97 -20.03 25.95
C VAL A 709 -19.04 -18.87 25.65
N TYR A 710 -18.68 -18.71 24.38
CA TYR A 710 -18.01 -17.51 23.87
C TYR A 710 -19.01 -16.42 23.56
N ILE A 711 -18.70 -15.19 23.91
CA ILE A 711 -19.43 -13.99 23.50
C ILE A 711 -18.41 -13.03 22.88
N THR A 712 -18.73 -12.48 21.69
CA THR A 712 -17.84 -11.51 21.04
C THR A 712 -17.64 -10.28 21.92
N PRO A 713 -16.38 -9.86 22.21
CA PRO A 713 -16.13 -8.69 23.04
C PRO A 713 -16.60 -7.41 22.35
N THR A 714 -17.11 -6.46 23.17
CA THR A 714 -17.53 -5.15 22.70
C THR A 714 -17.10 -4.05 23.65
N PHE A 715 -16.84 -2.86 23.10
CA PHE A 715 -16.47 -1.66 23.86
C PHE A 715 -17.64 -0.69 24.07
N TYR A 716 -18.81 -0.94 23.45
CA TYR A 716 -20.00 -0.11 23.61
C TYR A 716 -21.26 -0.98 23.70
N THR A 717 -22.34 -0.45 24.25
CA THR A 717 -23.62 -1.14 24.38
C THR A 717 -24.66 -0.67 23.38
N SER A 718 -24.64 0.63 23.04
CA SER A 718 -25.54 1.25 22.07
C SER A 718 -25.01 2.60 21.63
N VAL A 719 -25.49 3.06 20.49
CA VAL A 719 -25.30 4.43 19.99
C VAL A 719 -26.70 4.99 19.74
N THR A 720 -26.99 6.15 20.32
CA THR A 720 -28.24 6.88 20.08
C THR A 720 -28.00 8.18 19.36
N ASP A 721 -28.98 8.66 18.60
CA ASP A 721 -28.96 9.98 17.99
C ASP A 721 -29.42 11.07 18.97
N ALA A 722 -29.52 12.31 18.50
CA ALA A 722 -29.96 13.47 19.30
C ALA A 722 -31.40 13.33 19.82
N ASP A 723 -32.23 12.53 19.16
CA ASP A 723 -33.62 12.29 19.55
C ASP A 723 -33.73 11.11 20.55
N GLY A 724 -32.62 10.49 20.92
CA GLY A 724 -32.54 9.35 21.81
C GLY A 724 -32.87 8.00 21.14
N SER A 725 -33.03 7.99 19.82
CA SER A 725 -33.29 6.74 19.06
C SER A 725 -32.01 5.94 18.88
N THR A 726 -32.06 4.64 19.10
CA THR A 726 -30.88 3.76 18.90
C THR A 726 -30.60 3.61 17.41
N VAL A 727 -29.42 4.06 16.98
CA VAL A 727 -28.97 4.02 15.58
C VAL A 727 -27.94 2.92 15.32
N LEU A 728 -27.29 2.40 16.38
CA LEU A 728 -26.33 1.29 16.28
C LEU A 728 -26.30 0.48 17.56
N THR A 729 -26.19 -0.83 17.42
CA THR A 729 -25.92 -1.80 18.50
C THR A 729 -24.76 -2.70 18.11
N PRO A 730 -23.95 -3.17 19.07
CA PRO A 730 -22.82 -4.03 18.75
C PRO A 730 -23.25 -5.36 18.14
N LYS A 731 -22.50 -5.83 17.14
CA LYS A 731 -22.66 -7.17 16.55
C LYS A 731 -21.98 -8.21 17.42
N GLN A 732 -22.68 -8.66 18.46
CA GLN A 732 -22.17 -9.71 19.34
C GLN A 732 -22.71 -11.08 18.92
N GLU A 733 -21.82 -11.99 18.62
CA GLU A 733 -22.12 -13.39 18.44
C GLU A 733 -21.96 -14.14 19.76
N THR A 734 -22.89 -15.05 20.04
CA THR A 734 -22.82 -15.97 21.18
C THR A 734 -22.83 -17.39 20.68
N ARG A 735 -21.86 -18.21 21.12
CA ARG A 735 -21.76 -19.61 20.70
C ARG A 735 -21.22 -20.53 21.79
N GLN A 736 -21.78 -21.74 21.93
CA GLN A 736 -21.22 -22.79 22.75
C GLN A 736 -19.99 -23.37 22.06
N VAL A 737 -18.83 -23.30 22.70
CA VAL A 737 -17.54 -23.80 22.15
C VAL A 737 -17.22 -25.17 22.75
N ILE A 738 -17.33 -25.31 24.07
CA ILE A 738 -17.16 -26.55 24.79
C ILE A 738 -18.36 -26.74 25.72
N SER A 739 -18.69 -27.99 26.04
CA SER A 739 -19.82 -28.30 26.92
C SER A 739 -19.63 -27.69 28.32
N LYS A 740 -20.76 -27.40 28.99
CA LYS A 740 -20.76 -26.84 30.36
C LYS A 740 -20.01 -27.75 31.35
N GLN A 741 -20.11 -29.08 31.17
CA GLN A 741 -19.38 -30.05 31.97
C GLN A 741 -17.87 -29.94 31.81
N ASN A 742 -17.40 -29.85 30.59
CA ASN A 742 -15.97 -29.69 30.30
C ASN A 742 -15.46 -28.29 30.69
N ALA A 743 -16.25 -27.24 30.55
CA ALA A 743 -15.93 -25.91 31.07
C ALA A 743 -15.75 -25.92 32.60
N TYR A 744 -16.64 -26.62 33.33
CA TYR A 744 -16.48 -26.80 34.78
C TYR A 744 -15.20 -27.55 35.15
N ILE A 745 -14.87 -28.63 34.42
CA ILE A 745 -13.59 -29.35 34.60
C ILE A 745 -12.42 -28.43 34.33
N MET A 746 -12.47 -27.68 33.24
CA MET A 746 -11.42 -26.72 32.86
C MET A 746 -11.22 -25.62 33.90
N LYS A 747 -12.30 -25.04 34.46
CA LYS A 747 -12.18 -24.08 35.59
C LYS A 747 -11.30 -24.66 36.72
N THR A 748 -11.56 -25.90 37.13
CA THR A 748 -10.79 -26.54 38.20
C THR A 748 -9.34 -26.89 37.78
N ILE A 749 -9.08 -27.14 36.50
CA ILE A 749 -7.73 -27.40 35.97
C ILE A 749 -6.91 -26.11 35.92
N VAL A 750 -7.52 -25.00 35.48
CA VAL A 750 -6.81 -23.69 35.33
C VAL A 750 -6.59 -23.02 36.71
N GLN A 751 -7.25 -23.46 37.78
CA GLN A 751 -6.94 -23.09 39.16
C GLN A 751 -5.63 -23.73 39.69
N GLU A 752 -5.16 -24.82 39.08
CA GLU A 752 -3.99 -25.53 39.57
C GLU A 752 -2.70 -24.72 39.56
N PRO A 753 -2.38 -23.88 38.54
CA PRO A 753 -1.18 -23.03 38.54
C PRO A 753 -1.12 -22.00 39.68
N VAL A 754 -2.28 -21.62 40.23
CA VAL A 754 -2.39 -20.67 41.35
C VAL A 754 -2.10 -21.34 42.72
N LYS A 755 -2.22 -22.66 42.79
CA LYS A 755 -1.96 -23.42 44.03
C LYS A 755 -0.45 -23.55 44.29
N SER A 756 -0.11 -23.91 45.54
CA SER A 756 1.27 -24.11 45.91
C SER A 756 2.04 -25.05 44.94
N GLY A 757 3.22 -24.64 44.53
CA GLY A 757 4.05 -25.34 43.54
C GLY A 757 3.62 -25.10 42.09
N GLY A 758 2.65 -24.25 41.85
CA GLY A 758 2.25 -23.84 40.50
C GLY A 758 3.02 -22.61 40.01
N THR A 759 2.83 -22.29 38.72
CA THR A 759 3.54 -21.20 38.04
C THR A 759 2.92 -19.80 38.24
N ALA A 760 1.70 -19.73 38.77
CA ALA A 760 0.91 -18.52 38.96
C ALA A 760 0.53 -18.29 40.44
N THR A 761 1.34 -18.74 41.40
CA THR A 761 1.05 -18.65 42.83
C THR A 761 0.82 -17.21 43.33
N TYR A 762 1.43 -16.22 42.65
CA TYR A 762 1.26 -14.79 42.97
C TYR A 762 -0.14 -14.23 42.65
N CYS A 763 -0.96 -14.99 41.89
CA CYS A 763 -2.32 -14.58 41.56
C CYS A 763 -3.34 -15.02 42.59
N ALA A 764 -2.93 -15.73 43.65
CA ALA A 764 -3.87 -16.19 44.70
C ALA A 764 -4.44 -14.99 45.47
N ILE A 765 -5.77 -14.91 45.51
CA ILE A 765 -6.51 -13.89 46.27
C ILE A 765 -7.26 -14.59 47.40
N PRO A 766 -7.03 -14.25 48.64
CA PRO A 766 -7.74 -14.85 49.76
C PRO A 766 -9.29 -14.73 49.61
N GLY A 767 -9.99 -15.85 49.69
CA GLY A 767 -11.46 -15.88 49.59
C GLY A 767 -12.04 -15.79 48.17
N ILE A 768 -11.20 -15.71 47.14
CA ILE A 768 -11.64 -15.65 45.73
C ILE A 768 -11.01 -16.80 44.94
N ASP A 769 -11.85 -17.52 44.19
CA ASP A 769 -11.40 -18.54 43.24
C ASP A 769 -10.74 -17.88 42.02
N VAL A 770 -9.44 -17.99 41.94
CA VAL A 770 -8.63 -17.49 40.81
C VAL A 770 -8.16 -18.67 39.96
N ALA A 771 -8.41 -18.59 38.69
CA ALA A 771 -7.85 -19.47 37.66
C ALA A 771 -6.91 -18.67 36.75
N ALA A 772 -5.66 -19.09 36.63
CA ALA A 772 -4.69 -18.36 35.84
C ALA A 772 -3.63 -19.28 35.24
N LYS A 773 -3.02 -18.83 34.12
CA LYS A 773 -1.94 -19.52 33.45
C LYS A 773 -0.91 -18.52 32.94
N THR A 774 0.34 -18.78 33.28
CA THR A 774 1.49 -18.00 32.76
C THR A 774 1.91 -18.50 31.39
N GLY A 775 2.40 -17.58 30.56
CA GLY A 775 3.09 -17.85 29.31
C GLY A 775 4.47 -17.17 29.29
N THR A 776 5.40 -17.80 28.61
CA THR A 776 6.74 -17.23 28.36
C THR A 776 7.21 -17.79 27.03
N THR A 777 7.70 -16.93 26.16
CA THR A 777 8.32 -17.32 24.89
C THR A 777 9.83 -17.50 25.04
N ASP A 778 10.48 -18.00 24.01
CA ASP A 778 11.93 -18.19 23.98
C ASP A 778 12.68 -16.88 24.29
N ASN A 779 13.76 -16.98 25.04
CA ASN A 779 14.58 -15.84 25.51
C ASN A 779 13.84 -14.79 26.35
N ASP A 780 12.66 -15.13 26.89
CA ASP A 780 11.84 -14.22 27.73
C ASP A 780 11.39 -12.95 27.00
N TYR A 781 11.20 -13.02 25.67
CA TYR A 781 10.76 -11.85 24.89
C TYR A 781 9.32 -11.45 25.20
N ASP A 782 8.43 -12.43 25.34
CA ASP A 782 7.04 -12.19 25.68
C ASP A 782 6.68 -12.96 26.96
N ARG A 783 5.99 -12.30 27.86
CA ARG A 783 5.46 -12.88 29.08
C ARG A 783 3.97 -12.61 29.15
N TRP A 784 3.24 -13.63 29.51
CA TRP A 784 1.80 -13.61 29.58
C TRP A 784 1.28 -14.06 30.95
N LEU A 785 0.21 -13.40 31.39
CA LEU A 785 -0.67 -13.89 32.42
C LEU A 785 -2.11 -13.79 31.94
N CYS A 786 -2.77 -14.93 31.78
CA CYS A 786 -4.16 -15.01 31.36
C CYS A 786 -4.95 -15.78 32.40
N GLY A 787 -6.16 -15.32 32.71
CA GLY A 787 -6.95 -15.97 33.71
C GLY A 787 -8.32 -15.34 33.93
N PHE A 788 -9.01 -15.80 34.94
CA PHE A 788 -10.33 -15.31 35.34
C PHE A 788 -10.60 -15.51 36.83
N THR A 789 -11.49 -14.69 37.34
CA THR A 789 -12.14 -14.79 38.64
C THR A 789 -13.63 -15.12 38.45
N PRO A 790 -14.46 -15.24 39.48
CA PRO A 790 -15.91 -15.33 39.33
C PRO A 790 -16.57 -14.12 38.69
N TYR A 791 -15.83 -13.02 38.47
CA TYR A 791 -16.33 -11.74 37.98
C TYR A 791 -15.89 -11.46 36.54
N TYR A 792 -14.59 -11.47 36.28
CA TYR A 792 -13.98 -11.03 35.05
C TYR A 792 -12.90 -11.99 34.54
N ALA A 793 -12.70 -12.00 33.25
CA ALA A 793 -11.52 -12.59 32.61
C ALA A 793 -10.55 -11.49 32.20
N ALA A 794 -9.26 -11.77 32.33
CA ALA A 794 -8.23 -10.83 31.98
C ALA A 794 -7.02 -11.51 31.33
N ALA A 795 -6.35 -10.79 30.46
CA ALA A 795 -5.06 -11.19 29.91
C ALA A 795 -4.11 -10.00 29.84
N THR A 796 -2.90 -10.22 30.30
CA THR A 796 -1.80 -9.25 30.26
C THR A 796 -0.67 -9.84 29.43
N TRP A 797 -0.17 -9.07 28.49
CA TRP A 797 1.10 -9.27 27.82
C TRP A 797 2.11 -8.28 28.38
N TYR A 798 3.36 -8.75 28.46
CA TYR A 798 4.45 -7.97 29.03
C TYR A 798 5.74 -8.22 28.26
#